data_557eeb9736c3b0fe91a00872c4c1d8d3
#
_entry.id   557eeb9736c3b0fe91a00872c4c1d8d3
#
_cell.length_a   1.000
_cell.length_b   1.000
_cell.length_c   1.000
_cell.angle_alpha   90.00
_cell.angle_beta   90.00
_cell.angle_gamma   90.00
#
_symmetry.space_group_name_H-M   'P 1'
#
loop_
_entity.id
_entity.type
_entity.pdbx_description
1 polymer ?
#
loop_
_entity_poly.entity_id
_entity_poly.type
_entity_poly.pdbx_seq_one_letter_code
_entity_poly.pdbx_strand_id
1 'polypeptide(L)'
;MTTTQKSHGQSPADSAQAAQSVANPAGTAAPQTTNQVTEQQARQVAEEAREKEWHKPSFGKELFLGQFRLDLIDPHPQPSAADRERGEAYLAKLEAHCATIDGAQIERDNQIPDNVIQGMRQIGAFGMKIDEKYGGVGLSHYYYAKALQVVGSASPALGAMLSAHQSIGVPQPLKLFGTEEQKQKFLPRLAKGEISAFLLTEPDVGSDPARLGSTATPTADGTAYLLNGVKLWATNGVVADQLVVMAMVPKAEGRRGGITAFVVEADSPGITVERRNAFMGLRGLENSVTRFHDVRVPAENVIGGEGKGLKIALTTLNTGRLSLPAMCVAAGKQSLASVRDWAAGRVQWGKPVGKHEAIAVKLAYMAGSTFAMEAVLDLCSMLADDDRNDIRIEAAIAKLFASEVAWNVADELVQVRGGRGYETAESLAARGERAIPAEQLLRDLRINRIFEGATEIMQLFIAREAVDQHLAVAGDIIDPKATFGAKAKATGKAGVFYGKWLPTLTVGKGQLPGAYAEFGELAKHLRYVERTSRKMARSTFYGMSRWQGRMEQKQAFLGRIVDIGAELFAISACCVRAKMLRDGPDGAAAVELANLFCAQSRLRVKALLRDLWRNTDDADRRTAKRLVNGDYAWLEEGVLVQDSDTSLVSEWSPGPSQETDVSRRIPLP
;
A
#
# COMPACT_ATOMS: atom_id res chain seq x y z
N MET A 1 -1.99 78.11 -26.33
CA MET A 1 -2.27 78.35 -27.75
C MET A 1 -2.49 77.01 -28.38
N THR A 2 -3.77 76.75 -28.69
CA THR A 2 -4.33 76.27 -29.93
C THR A 2 -3.98 74.76 -30.25
N THR A 3 -4.87 73.85 -30.50
CA THR A 3 -6.29 73.89 -30.89
C THR A 3 -6.85 72.48 -30.73
N THR A 4 -8.05 72.42 -30.21
CA THR A 4 -9.03 71.32 -30.23
C THR A 4 -9.31 70.80 -31.64
N GLN A 5 -9.43 69.47 -31.78
CA GLN A 5 -10.38 68.93 -32.76
C GLN A 5 -11.08 67.69 -32.19
N LYS A 6 -12.40 67.86 -32.06
CA LYS A 6 -13.38 66.81 -31.78
C LYS A 6 -13.56 65.93 -33.03
N SER A 7 -13.61 64.62 -32.88
CA SER A 7 -14.36 63.78 -33.82
C SER A 7 -15.18 62.75 -33.06
N HIS A 8 -16.41 62.63 -33.51
CA HIS A 8 -17.56 61.98 -32.98
C HIS A 8 -17.43 60.49 -32.61
N GLY A 9 -18.19 60.11 -31.62
CA GLY A 9 -18.37 58.76 -31.13
C GLY A 9 -18.98 57.80 -32.16
N GLN A 10 -18.54 56.56 -32.00
CA GLN A 10 -19.32 55.41 -32.40
C GLN A 10 -19.57 54.54 -31.16
N SER A 11 -20.83 54.16 -31.05
CA SER A 11 -21.40 53.35 -29.99
C SER A 11 -20.79 51.95 -29.93
N PRO A 12 -20.60 51.32 -28.77
CA PRO A 12 -20.15 49.93 -28.67
C PRO A 12 -21.32 48.97 -28.78
N ALA A 13 -21.84 48.81 -29.98
CA ALA A 13 -22.95 47.90 -30.25
C ALA A 13 -22.71 46.90 -31.42
N ASP A 14 -21.48 46.81 -31.97
CA ASP A 14 -21.19 45.97 -33.14
C ASP A 14 -19.96 45.05 -32.99
N SER A 15 -19.56 44.67 -31.76
CA SER A 15 -18.54 43.65 -31.56
C SER A 15 -19.02 42.34 -30.91
N ALA A 16 -20.36 42.11 -30.96
CA ALA A 16 -21.00 40.91 -30.42
C ALA A 16 -21.39 39.88 -31.47
N GLN A 17 -20.69 39.84 -32.62
CA GLN A 17 -21.01 38.86 -33.69
C GLN A 17 -19.74 38.33 -34.38
N ALA A 18 -18.81 37.75 -33.62
CA ALA A 18 -17.74 36.88 -34.17
C ALA A 18 -17.21 35.86 -33.16
N ALA A 19 -18.03 35.44 -32.20
CA ALA A 19 -17.81 34.19 -31.48
C ALA A 19 -18.73 33.13 -32.10
N GLN A 20 -18.46 32.81 -33.37
CA GLN A 20 -19.04 31.60 -33.97
C GLN A 20 -18.33 30.40 -33.37
N SER A 21 -19.10 29.66 -32.56
CA SER A 21 -19.02 28.22 -32.32
C SER A 21 -17.94 27.51 -33.16
N VAL A 22 -16.79 27.24 -32.55
CA VAL A 22 -16.04 26.05 -32.92
C VAL A 22 -16.87 24.88 -32.38
N ALA A 23 -17.71 24.36 -33.24
CA ALA A 23 -18.33 23.06 -33.04
C ALA A 23 -17.19 22.07 -32.88
N ASN A 24 -17.11 21.44 -31.71
CA ASN A 24 -16.31 20.24 -31.50
C ASN A 24 -16.65 19.30 -32.68
N PRO A 25 -15.67 18.87 -33.50
CA PRO A 25 -15.91 17.80 -34.44
C PRO A 25 -16.36 16.61 -33.62
N ALA A 26 -17.47 16.03 -34.05
CA ALA A 26 -18.13 14.87 -33.48
C ALA A 26 -17.06 13.90 -32.92
N GLY A 27 -17.23 13.55 -31.64
CA GLY A 27 -16.32 12.64 -30.97
C GLY A 27 -16.00 11.45 -31.84
N THR A 28 -14.75 11.32 -32.19
CA THR A 28 -14.19 10.03 -32.55
C THR A 28 -14.39 9.18 -31.29
N ALA A 29 -15.35 8.27 -31.34
CA ALA A 29 -15.54 7.27 -30.32
C ALA A 29 -14.16 6.66 -30.06
N ALA A 30 -13.68 6.74 -28.81
CA ALA A 30 -12.49 6.03 -28.41
C ALA A 30 -12.61 4.59 -28.91
N PRO A 31 -11.53 4.01 -29.47
CA PRO A 31 -11.61 2.65 -29.97
C PRO A 31 -12.15 1.77 -28.84
N GLN A 32 -13.25 1.09 -29.10
CA GLN A 32 -13.87 0.18 -28.15
C GLN A 32 -12.86 -0.96 -27.92
N THR A 33 -12.09 -0.85 -26.85
CA THR A 33 -11.33 -1.99 -26.33
C THR A 33 -12.36 -3.06 -25.97
N THR A 34 -12.21 -4.25 -26.52
CA THR A 34 -13.15 -5.37 -26.48
C THR A 34 -13.42 -5.92 -25.06
N ASN A 35 -12.90 -5.29 -24.00
CA ASN A 35 -13.08 -5.66 -22.59
C ASN A 35 -13.65 -4.49 -21.76
N GLN A 36 -14.84 -4.00 -22.11
CA GLN A 36 -15.57 -3.13 -21.18
C GLN A 36 -16.13 -3.97 -20.02
N VAL A 37 -15.34 -4.08 -18.96
CA VAL A 37 -15.79 -4.66 -17.69
C VAL A 37 -16.59 -3.57 -16.95
N THR A 38 -17.84 -3.85 -16.62
CA THR A 38 -18.65 -2.93 -15.81
C THR A 38 -18.16 -2.91 -14.36
N GLU A 39 -18.39 -1.80 -13.65
CA GLU A 39 -18.07 -1.67 -12.21
C GLU A 39 -18.61 -2.87 -11.40
N GLN A 40 -19.80 -3.34 -11.73
CA GLN A 40 -20.42 -4.50 -11.08
C GLN A 40 -19.66 -5.81 -11.35
N GLN A 41 -19.16 -6.00 -12.57
CA GLN A 41 -18.36 -7.17 -12.93
C GLN A 41 -16.98 -7.13 -12.25
N ALA A 42 -16.32 -5.97 -12.20
CA ALA A 42 -15.07 -5.78 -11.50
C ALA A 42 -15.21 -6.11 -10.01
N ARG A 43 -16.27 -5.65 -9.37
CA ARG A 43 -16.59 -5.97 -7.96
C ARG A 43 -16.89 -7.45 -7.76
N GLN A 44 -17.65 -8.07 -8.65
CA GLN A 44 -17.97 -9.49 -8.55
C GLN A 44 -16.70 -10.35 -8.63
N VAL A 45 -15.80 -10.02 -9.56
CA VAL A 45 -14.52 -10.72 -9.71
C VAL A 45 -13.65 -10.56 -8.46
N ALA A 46 -13.61 -9.35 -7.87
CA ALA A 46 -12.91 -9.10 -6.63
C ALA A 46 -13.52 -9.86 -5.44
N GLU A 47 -14.85 -9.96 -5.38
CA GLU A 47 -15.57 -10.69 -4.32
C GLU A 47 -15.39 -12.21 -4.44
N GLU A 48 -15.43 -12.76 -5.65
CA GLU A 48 -15.15 -14.19 -5.91
C GLU A 48 -13.70 -14.58 -5.58
N ALA A 49 -12.79 -13.63 -5.68
CA ALA A 49 -11.37 -13.82 -5.36
C ALA A 49 -11.08 -13.82 -3.86
N ARG A 50 -12.06 -13.46 -3.00
CA ARG A 50 -11.86 -13.40 -1.55
C ARG A 50 -11.72 -14.78 -0.93
N GLU A 51 -10.79 -14.90 0.01
CA GLU A 51 -10.64 -16.07 0.86
C GLU A 51 -11.70 -16.06 1.97
N LYS A 52 -12.28 -17.23 2.27
CA LYS A 52 -13.42 -17.35 3.19
C LYS A 52 -13.14 -18.23 4.42
N GLU A 53 -11.99 -18.89 4.49
CA GLU A 53 -11.67 -19.87 5.53
C GLU A 53 -10.65 -19.35 6.53
N TRP A 54 -11.15 -18.73 7.62
CA TRP A 54 -10.35 -18.28 8.74
C TRP A 54 -10.80 -18.94 10.03
N HIS A 55 -9.85 -19.36 10.87
CA HIS A 55 -10.14 -20.11 12.08
C HIS A 55 -10.16 -19.24 13.35
N LYS A 56 -9.55 -18.04 13.31
CA LYS A 56 -9.54 -17.11 14.43
C LYS A 56 -10.12 -15.74 14.03
N PRO A 57 -10.76 -15.04 14.99
CA PRO A 57 -11.29 -13.70 14.74
C PRO A 57 -10.16 -12.69 14.52
N SER A 58 -10.40 -11.69 13.67
CA SER A 58 -9.53 -10.53 13.45
C SER A 58 -9.81 -9.45 14.49
N PHE A 59 -8.78 -8.97 15.17
CA PHE A 59 -8.90 -7.83 16.09
C PHE A 59 -9.41 -6.58 15.38
N GLY A 60 -8.91 -6.33 14.14
CA GLY A 60 -9.35 -5.21 13.31
C GLY A 60 -10.85 -5.28 13.00
N LYS A 61 -11.36 -6.44 12.56
CA LYS A 61 -12.80 -6.63 12.27
C LYS A 61 -13.67 -6.40 13.52
N GLU A 62 -13.28 -6.99 14.63
CA GLU A 62 -13.98 -6.82 15.90
C GLU A 62 -14.01 -5.34 16.34
N LEU A 63 -12.91 -4.62 16.14
CA LEU A 63 -12.81 -3.19 16.44
C LEU A 63 -13.83 -2.37 15.61
N PHE A 64 -13.97 -2.64 14.31
CA PHE A 64 -14.96 -1.98 13.45
C PHE A 64 -16.42 -2.34 13.83
N LEU A 65 -16.64 -3.53 14.36
CA LEU A 65 -17.95 -3.95 14.90
C LEU A 65 -18.27 -3.35 16.28
N GLY A 66 -17.36 -2.57 16.84
CA GLY A 66 -17.53 -1.99 18.18
C GLY A 66 -17.29 -2.97 19.31
N GLN A 67 -16.64 -4.11 19.03
CA GLN A 67 -16.27 -5.15 19.98
C GLN A 67 -14.79 -5.07 20.26
N PHE A 68 -14.41 -4.48 21.38
CA PHE A 68 -13.00 -4.31 21.73
C PHE A 68 -12.44 -5.59 22.36
N ARG A 69 -11.95 -6.51 21.51
CA ARG A 69 -11.38 -7.81 21.87
C ARG A 69 -9.88 -7.69 22.15
N LEU A 70 -9.53 -6.98 23.25
CA LEU A 70 -8.13 -6.80 23.66
C LEU A 70 -7.40 -8.13 23.88
N ASP A 71 -8.13 -9.18 24.26
CA ASP A 71 -7.65 -10.54 24.44
C ASP A 71 -7.00 -11.17 23.18
N LEU A 72 -7.27 -10.61 21.99
CA LEU A 72 -6.66 -11.07 20.74
C LEU A 72 -5.24 -10.52 20.54
N ILE A 73 -4.86 -9.46 21.26
CA ILE A 73 -3.56 -8.78 21.10
C ILE A 73 -2.80 -8.59 22.42
N ASP A 74 -3.40 -8.83 23.57
CA ASP A 74 -2.78 -8.76 24.90
C ASP A 74 -2.90 -10.12 25.60
N PRO A 75 -1.80 -10.75 26.02
CA PRO A 75 -0.41 -10.26 25.94
C PRO A 75 0.11 -10.13 24.51
N HIS A 76 1.04 -9.18 24.30
CA HIS A 76 1.65 -8.98 22.97
C HIS A 76 2.29 -10.30 22.51
N PRO A 77 1.92 -10.81 21.33
CA PRO A 77 2.49 -12.05 20.80
C PRO A 77 4.03 -11.94 20.72
N GLN A 78 4.72 -13.04 20.97
CA GLN A 78 6.19 -13.11 20.95
C GLN A 78 6.65 -14.22 20.01
N PRO A 79 7.82 -14.04 19.35
CA PRO A 79 8.39 -15.11 18.53
C PRO A 79 8.75 -16.32 19.38
N SER A 80 8.66 -17.51 18.82
CA SER A 80 9.14 -18.73 19.45
C SER A 80 10.65 -18.65 19.72
N ALA A 81 11.16 -19.48 20.64
CA ALA A 81 12.59 -19.53 20.93
C ALA A 81 13.43 -19.87 19.67
N ALA A 82 12.94 -20.82 18.85
CA ALA A 82 13.61 -21.21 17.61
C ALA A 82 13.59 -20.08 16.56
N ASP A 83 12.46 -19.36 16.40
CA ASP A 83 12.40 -18.21 15.49
C ASP A 83 13.29 -17.08 15.96
N ARG A 84 13.38 -16.87 17.28
CA ARG A 84 14.24 -15.85 17.87
C ARG A 84 15.70 -16.16 17.55
N GLU A 85 16.17 -17.37 17.85
CA GLU A 85 17.54 -17.80 17.60
C GLU A 85 17.91 -17.64 16.12
N ARG A 86 17.08 -18.18 15.21
CA ARG A 86 17.27 -18.06 13.76
C ARG A 86 17.27 -16.61 13.30
N GLY A 87 16.27 -15.84 13.74
CA GLY A 87 16.09 -14.47 13.32
C GLY A 87 17.19 -13.54 13.79
N GLU A 88 17.58 -13.60 15.05
CA GLU A 88 18.68 -12.78 15.62
C GLU A 88 20.02 -13.12 14.97
N ALA A 89 20.33 -14.41 14.77
CA ALA A 89 21.55 -14.83 14.08
C ALA A 89 21.60 -14.32 12.63
N TYR A 90 20.47 -14.36 11.92
CA TYR A 90 20.38 -13.84 10.56
C TYR A 90 20.49 -12.31 10.52
N LEU A 91 19.81 -11.60 11.41
CA LEU A 91 19.88 -10.13 11.49
C LEU A 91 21.29 -9.63 11.74
N ALA A 92 22.05 -10.25 12.67
CA ALA A 92 23.43 -9.88 12.93
C ALA A 92 24.32 -10.00 11.67
N LYS A 93 24.14 -11.08 10.88
CA LYS A 93 24.82 -11.27 9.60
C LYS A 93 24.42 -10.22 8.56
N LEU A 94 23.12 -9.91 8.48
CA LEU A 94 22.56 -8.94 7.55
C LEU A 94 23.02 -7.53 7.88
N GLU A 95 23.02 -7.14 9.16
CA GLU A 95 23.47 -5.82 9.63
C GLU A 95 24.96 -5.60 9.30
N ALA A 96 25.81 -6.59 9.58
CA ALA A 96 27.22 -6.52 9.26
C ALA A 96 27.48 -6.33 7.76
N HIS A 97 26.68 -6.99 6.89
CA HIS A 97 26.80 -6.83 5.45
C HIS A 97 26.23 -5.48 4.99
N CYS A 98 25.04 -5.09 5.44
CA CYS A 98 24.41 -3.83 5.05
C CYS A 98 25.23 -2.60 5.45
N ALA A 99 26.02 -2.67 6.53
CA ALA A 99 26.94 -1.61 6.95
C ALA A 99 28.05 -1.33 5.91
N THR A 100 28.31 -2.24 4.98
CA THR A 100 29.30 -2.06 3.90
C THR A 100 28.73 -1.43 2.63
N ILE A 101 27.41 -1.24 2.54
CA ILE A 101 26.73 -0.75 1.34
C ILE A 101 26.75 0.78 1.31
N ASP A 102 27.24 1.35 0.21
CA ASP A 102 27.15 2.79 -0.07
C ASP A 102 25.79 3.13 -0.73
N GLY A 103 24.80 3.47 0.09
CA GLY A 103 23.48 3.88 -0.38
C GLY A 103 23.51 5.20 -1.20
N ALA A 104 24.47 6.09 -0.93
CA ALA A 104 24.62 7.34 -1.70
C ALA A 104 25.14 7.06 -3.11
N GLN A 105 26.01 6.08 -3.29
CA GLN A 105 26.42 5.63 -4.63
C GLN A 105 25.22 5.09 -5.42
N ILE A 106 24.38 4.25 -4.80
CA ILE A 106 23.18 3.70 -5.46
C ILE A 106 22.25 4.82 -5.93
N GLU A 107 22.02 5.83 -5.09
CA GLU A 107 21.19 7.00 -5.44
C GLU A 107 21.80 7.81 -6.60
N ARG A 108 23.09 8.11 -6.54
CA ARG A 108 23.80 8.89 -7.55
C ARG A 108 23.83 8.18 -8.91
N ASP A 109 24.23 6.90 -8.90
CA ASP A 109 24.43 6.11 -10.11
C ASP A 109 23.10 5.60 -10.68
N ASN A 110 22.01 5.77 -9.92
CA ASN A 110 20.67 5.28 -10.25
C ASN A 110 20.67 3.78 -10.60
N GLN A 111 21.52 3.01 -9.92
CA GLN A 111 21.70 1.57 -10.14
C GLN A 111 22.22 0.90 -8.86
N ILE A 112 21.68 -0.27 -8.53
CA ILE A 112 22.27 -1.13 -7.51
C ILE A 112 23.47 -1.85 -8.15
N PRO A 113 24.71 -1.68 -7.64
CA PRO A 113 25.88 -2.34 -8.18
C PRO A 113 25.79 -3.86 -8.08
N ASP A 114 26.33 -4.57 -9.08
CA ASP A 114 26.24 -6.04 -9.13
C ASP A 114 26.94 -6.70 -7.94
N ASN A 115 28.04 -6.12 -7.45
CA ASN A 115 28.73 -6.63 -6.25
C ASN A 115 27.85 -6.54 -4.99
N VAL A 116 26.97 -5.54 -4.88
CA VAL A 116 25.98 -5.45 -3.80
C VAL A 116 24.98 -6.59 -3.89
N ILE A 117 24.46 -6.84 -5.11
CA ILE A 117 23.53 -7.95 -5.36
C ILE A 117 24.20 -9.29 -5.06
N GLN A 118 25.46 -9.50 -5.49
CA GLN A 118 26.22 -10.71 -5.18
C GLN A 118 26.43 -10.90 -3.67
N GLY A 119 26.77 -9.83 -2.97
CA GLY A 119 26.90 -9.87 -1.51
C GLY A 119 25.58 -10.27 -0.82
N MET A 120 24.45 -9.73 -1.28
CA MET A 120 23.12 -10.12 -0.76
C MET A 120 22.79 -11.59 -1.08
N ARG A 121 23.20 -12.11 -2.24
CA ARG A 121 23.08 -13.54 -2.57
C ARG A 121 23.88 -14.41 -1.62
N GLN A 122 25.14 -14.06 -1.34
CA GLN A 122 26.02 -14.82 -0.46
C GLN A 122 25.50 -14.95 0.97
N ILE A 123 24.78 -13.93 1.46
CA ILE A 123 24.15 -13.98 2.79
C ILE A 123 22.75 -14.61 2.79
N GLY A 124 22.25 -15.05 1.63
CA GLY A 124 20.94 -15.69 1.50
C GLY A 124 19.76 -14.73 1.54
N ALA A 125 19.95 -13.43 1.23
CA ALA A 125 18.91 -12.42 1.35
C ALA A 125 17.74 -12.64 0.37
N PHE A 126 17.97 -13.27 -0.77
CA PHE A 126 16.91 -13.61 -1.71
C PHE A 126 16.03 -14.79 -1.23
N GLY A 127 16.50 -15.58 -0.26
CA GLY A 127 15.78 -16.70 0.34
C GLY A 127 15.18 -16.41 1.72
N MET A 128 15.12 -15.17 2.20
CA MET A 128 14.69 -14.86 3.57
C MET A 128 13.36 -15.50 3.97
N LYS A 129 12.34 -15.48 3.10
CA LYS A 129 11.00 -16.06 3.36
C LYS A 129 10.79 -17.45 2.77
N ILE A 130 11.75 -17.96 2.01
CA ILE A 130 11.69 -19.31 1.44
C ILE A 130 12.04 -20.29 2.55
N ASP A 131 11.25 -21.37 2.65
CA ASP A 131 11.44 -22.36 3.70
C ASP A 131 12.80 -23.07 3.56
N GLU A 132 13.41 -23.48 4.68
CA GLU A 132 14.72 -24.14 4.74
C GLU A 132 14.80 -25.39 3.85
N LYS A 133 13.70 -26.14 3.73
CA LYS A 133 13.64 -27.35 2.88
C LYS A 133 13.86 -27.06 1.39
N TYR A 134 13.72 -25.80 0.96
CA TYR A 134 14.03 -25.35 -0.40
C TYR A 134 15.33 -24.51 -0.46
N GLY A 135 16.12 -24.50 0.63
CA GLY A 135 17.40 -23.79 0.70
C GLY A 135 17.29 -22.33 1.10
N GLY A 136 16.14 -21.87 1.57
CA GLY A 136 15.94 -20.53 2.10
C GLY A 136 16.33 -20.39 3.58
N VAL A 137 16.14 -19.19 4.13
CA VAL A 137 16.41 -18.88 5.55
C VAL A 137 15.21 -19.20 6.44
N GLY A 138 14.00 -19.20 5.90
CA GLY A 138 12.78 -19.53 6.62
C GLY A 138 12.40 -18.52 7.72
N LEU A 139 12.65 -17.22 7.51
CA LEU A 139 12.28 -16.19 8.49
C LEU A 139 10.75 -16.08 8.66
N SER A 140 10.33 -15.90 9.90
CA SER A 140 8.97 -15.47 10.23
C SER A 140 8.68 -14.07 9.68
N HIS A 141 7.41 -13.66 9.61
CA HIS A 141 7.03 -12.31 9.18
C HIS A 141 7.65 -11.23 10.06
N TYR A 142 7.72 -11.48 11.37
CA TYR A 142 8.33 -10.56 12.32
C TYR A 142 9.82 -10.32 12.02
N TYR A 143 10.61 -11.38 11.87
CA TYR A 143 12.04 -11.24 11.59
C TYR A 143 12.31 -10.77 10.16
N TYR A 144 11.47 -11.14 9.21
CA TYR A 144 11.53 -10.57 7.87
C TYR A 144 11.27 -9.06 7.86
N ALA A 145 10.30 -8.58 8.64
CA ALA A 145 10.07 -7.14 8.79
C ALA A 145 11.27 -6.42 9.43
N LYS A 146 11.93 -7.04 10.42
CA LYS A 146 13.18 -6.50 11.00
C LYS A 146 14.31 -6.49 9.96
N ALA A 147 14.46 -7.54 9.16
CA ALA A 147 15.44 -7.61 8.09
C ALA A 147 15.23 -6.50 7.04
N LEU A 148 13.99 -6.26 6.63
CA LEU A 148 13.67 -5.17 5.70
C LEU A 148 13.94 -3.77 6.29
N GLN A 149 13.81 -3.59 7.61
CA GLN A 149 14.22 -2.33 8.26
C GLN A 149 15.73 -2.12 8.11
N VAL A 150 16.54 -3.16 8.30
CA VAL A 150 17.99 -3.09 8.14
C VAL A 150 18.36 -2.76 6.69
N VAL A 151 17.85 -3.53 5.73
CA VAL A 151 18.16 -3.32 4.30
C VAL A 151 17.68 -1.95 3.83
N GLY A 152 16.44 -1.56 4.19
CA GLY A 152 15.87 -0.27 3.80
C GLY A 152 16.62 0.92 4.40
N SER A 153 17.26 0.74 5.56
CA SER A 153 18.13 1.76 6.15
C SER A 153 19.46 1.93 5.42
N ALA A 154 19.97 0.86 4.80
CA ALA A 154 21.17 0.91 3.97
C ALA A 154 20.88 1.48 2.57
N SER A 155 19.82 0.99 1.92
CA SER A 155 19.34 1.49 0.63
C SER A 155 17.84 1.20 0.46
N PRO A 156 16.99 2.23 0.33
CA PRO A 156 15.57 2.06 0.06
C PRO A 156 15.29 1.30 -1.25
N ALA A 157 16.10 1.52 -2.30
CA ALA A 157 15.97 0.81 -3.57
C ALA A 157 16.25 -0.69 -3.43
N LEU A 158 17.30 -1.07 -2.68
CA LEU A 158 17.62 -2.47 -2.38
C LEU A 158 16.52 -3.11 -1.52
N GLY A 159 16.00 -2.39 -0.53
CA GLY A 159 14.86 -2.83 0.27
C GLY A 159 13.61 -3.10 -0.58
N ALA A 160 13.31 -2.20 -1.51
CA ALA A 160 12.20 -2.37 -2.44
C ALA A 160 12.40 -3.56 -3.40
N MET A 161 13.63 -3.75 -3.91
CA MET A 161 14.01 -4.91 -4.73
C MET A 161 13.74 -6.24 -4.02
N LEU A 162 14.26 -6.39 -2.79
CA LEU A 162 14.08 -7.62 -1.99
C LEU A 162 12.63 -7.80 -1.54
N SER A 163 11.94 -6.71 -1.17
CA SER A 163 10.52 -6.73 -0.81
C SER A 163 9.67 -7.24 -1.98
N ALA A 164 9.84 -6.69 -3.18
CA ALA A 164 9.10 -7.13 -4.36
C ALA A 164 9.38 -8.59 -4.70
N HIS A 165 10.65 -9.02 -4.60
CA HIS A 165 11.04 -10.42 -4.84
C HIS A 165 10.38 -11.38 -3.84
N GLN A 166 10.48 -11.11 -2.53
CA GLN A 166 10.07 -12.04 -1.46
C GLN A 166 8.56 -12.01 -1.18
N SER A 167 7.94 -10.82 -1.29
CA SER A 167 6.59 -10.61 -0.74
C SER A 167 5.50 -10.74 -1.77
N ILE A 168 5.78 -10.43 -3.03
CA ILE A 168 4.81 -10.50 -4.13
C ILE A 168 5.33 -11.25 -5.36
N GLY A 169 6.64 -11.37 -5.53
CA GLY A 169 7.28 -12.11 -6.62
C GLY A 169 6.96 -13.61 -6.58
N VAL A 170 7.64 -14.38 -7.39
CA VAL A 170 7.37 -15.83 -7.58
C VAL A 170 7.36 -16.63 -6.27
N PRO A 171 8.22 -16.36 -5.25
CA PRO A 171 8.22 -17.15 -4.01
C PRO A 171 6.88 -17.20 -3.29
N GLN A 172 6.21 -16.08 -3.14
CA GLN A 172 5.00 -15.99 -2.30
C GLN A 172 3.77 -16.67 -2.93
N PRO A 173 3.41 -16.44 -4.21
CA PRO A 173 2.34 -17.20 -4.87
C PRO A 173 2.59 -18.70 -4.88
N LEU A 174 3.83 -19.14 -5.11
CA LEU A 174 4.17 -20.57 -5.08
C LEU A 174 4.06 -21.15 -3.67
N LYS A 175 4.52 -20.43 -2.64
CA LYS A 175 4.36 -20.88 -1.24
C LYS A 175 2.89 -21.13 -0.91
N LEU A 176 1.99 -20.26 -1.32
CA LEU A 176 0.56 -20.30 -0.98
C LEU A 176 -0.27 -21.24 -1.87
N PHE A 177 0.03 -21.28 -3.16
CA PHE A 177 -0.84 -21.91 -4.17
C PHE A 177 -0.14 -22.87 -5.12
N GLY A 178 1.19 -22.94 -5.09
CA GLY A 178 1.98 -23.83 -5.95
C GLY A 178 1.85 -25.30 -5.55
N THR A 179 1.96 -26.20 -6.53
CA THR A 179 2.12 -27.63 -6.27
C THR A 179 3.50 -27.91 -5.70
N GLU A 180 3.71 -29.09 -5.12
CA GLU A 180 5.02 -29.45 -4.57
C GLU A 180 6.09 -29.53 -5.68
N GLU A 181 5.72 -30.00 -6.88
CA GLU A 181 6.60 -30.04 -8.05
C GLU A 181 7.02 -28.63 -8.47
N GLN A 182 6.08 -27.67 -8.50
CA GLN A 182 6.40 -26.27 -8.79
C GLN A 182 7.33 -25.69 -7.72
N LYS A 183 7.08 -25.95 -6.44
CA LYS A 183 7.93 -25.48 -5.35
C LYS A 183 9.35 -26.05 -5.45
N GLN A 184 9.48 -27.35 -5.72
CA GLN A 184 10.78 -28.00 -5.91
C GLN A 184 11.53 -27.49 -7.14
N LYS A 185 10.82 -27.14 -8.21
CA LYS A 185 11.41 -26.62 -9.45
C LYS A 185 11.94 -25.19 -9.29
N PHE A 186 11.19 -24.29 -8.66
CA PHE A 186 11.46 -22.85 -8.70
C PHE A 186 12.07 -22.29 -7.40
N LEU A 187 11.58 -22.71 -6.21
CA LEU A 187 12.02 -22.09 -4.96
C LEU A 187 13.51 -22.25 -4.65
N PRO A 188 14.18 -23.40 -4.91
CA PRO A 188 15.61 -23.51 -4.67
C PRO A 188 16.46 -22.56 -5.53
N ARG A 189 16.04 -22.26 -6.74
CA ARG A 189 16.72 -21.32 -7.64
C ARG A 189 16.62 -19.89 -7.08
N LEU A 190 15.40 -19.50 -6.66
CA LEU A 190 15.13 -18.21 -6.03
C LEU A 190 15.89 -18.05 -4.70
N ALA A 191 15.96 -19.10 -3.88
CA ALA A 191 16.73 -19.08 -2.65
C ALA A 191 18.24 -18.88 -2.89
N LYS A 192 18.77 -19.39 -4.02
CA LYS A 192 20.17 -19.18 -4.45
C LYS A 192 20.42 -17.78 -5.03
N GLY A 193 19.37 -16.99 -5.24
CA GLY A 193 19.49 -15.60 -5.65
C GLY A 193 19.02 -15.29 -7.08
N GLU A 194 18.32 -16.18 -7.78
CA GLU A 194 17.55 -15.74 -8.94
C GLU A 194 16.54 -14.68 -8.50
N ILE A 195 16.39 -13.66 -9.32
CA ILE A 195 15.54 -12.51 -9.01
C ILE A 195 14.17 -12.73 -9.64
N SER A 196 13.10 -12.38 -8.92
CA SER A 196 11.75 -12.47 -9.45
C SER A 196 11.03 -11.14 -9.51
N ALA A 197 10.07 -11.02 -10.44
CA ALA A 197 9.19 -9.89 -10.60
C ALA A 197 7.72 -10.31 -10.65
N PHE A 198 6.82 -9.36 -10.25
CA PHE A 198 5.37 -9.52 -10.26
C PHE A 198 4.75 -8.62 -11.34
N LEU A 199 4.09 -9.20 -12.32
CA LEU A 199 3.59 -8.53 -13.51
C LEU A 199 2.05 -8.59 -13.58
N LEU A 200 1.40 -7.64 -12.93
CA LEU A 200 -0.05 -7.47 -12.94
C LEU A 200 -0.45 -6.23 -13.75
N THR A 201 0.13 -5.07 -13.41
CA THR A 201 -0.21 -3.76 -13.95
C THR A 201 0.07 -3.64 -15.46
N GLU A 202 -0.82 -2.96 -16.17
CA GLU A 202 -0.71 -2.68 -17.61
C GLU A 202 -0.88 -1.18 -17.86
N PRO A 203 -0.60 -0.64 -19.04
CA PRO A 203 -0.71 0.79 -19.32
C PRO A 203 -2.04 1.42 -18.93
N ASP A 204 -3.17 0.75 -19.14
CA ASP A 204 -4.52 1.22 -18.77
C ASP A 204 -5.15 0.40 -17.62
N VAL A 205 -4.35 -0.35 -16.85
CA VAL A 205 -4.84 -1.21 -15.77
C VAL A 205 -3.98 -1.07 -14.52
N GLY A 206 -4.50 -0.34 -13.52
CA GLY A 206 -3.84 -0.15 -12.23
C GLY A 206 -4.72 -0.65 -11.08
N SER A 207 -5.52 0.25 -10.51
CA SER A 207 -6.42 -0.05 -9.37
C SER A 207 -7.59 -0.96 -9.72
N ASP A 208 -7.87 -1.18 -11.00
CA ASP A 208 -8.91 -2.09 -11.51
C ASP A 208 -8.30 -3.24 -12.33
N PRO A 209 -7.80 -4.30 -11.68
CA PRO A 209 -7.16 -5.43 -12.36
C PRO A 209 -8.15 -6.30 -13.14
N ALA A 210 -9.47 -6.11 -12.98
CA ALA A 210 -10.46 -6.85 -13.75
C ALA A 210 -10.43 -6.48 -15.25
N ARG A 211 -9.83 -5.33 -15.60
CA ARG A 211 -9.71 -4.83 -16.98
C ARG A 211 -8.47 -5.35 -17.73
N LEU A 212 -7.74 -6.32 -17.18
CA LEU A 212 -6.53 -6.90 -17.79
C LEU A 212 -6.73 -7.20 -19.28
N GLY A 213 -5.83 -6.64 -20.12
CA GLY A 213 -5.82 -6.81 -21.57
C GLY A 213 -4.83 -7.88 -22.07
N SER A 214 -3.80 -8.21 -21.29
CA SER A 214 -2.90 -9.33 -21.64
C SER A 214 -3.65 -10.65 -21.69
N THR A 215 -3.35 -11.47 -22.70
CA THR A 215 -4.03 -12.74 -22.96
C THR A 215 -3.08 -13.93 -22.81
N ALA A 216 -3.62 -15.08 -22.47
CA ALA A 216 -2.93 -16.37 -22.47
C ALA A 216 -3.80 -17.39 -23.21
N THR A 217 -3.52 -17.61 -24.49
CA THR A 217 -4.28 -18.52 -25.34
C THR A 217 -3.70 -19.92 -25.26
N PRO A 218 -4.49 -20.96 -24.88
CA PRO A 218 -4.02 -22.32 -24.87
C PRO A 218 -3.60 -22.82 -26.25
N THR A 219 -2.52 -23.58 -26.33
CA THR A 219 -2.12 -24.29 -27.55
C THR A 219 -3.10 -25.42 -27.89
N ALA A 220 -3.16 -25.83 -29.17
CA ALA A 220 -4.11 -26.84 -29.63
C ALA A 220 -3.94 -28.19 -28.92
N ASP A 221 -2.73 -28.54 -28.53
CA ASP A 221 -2.39 -29.75 -27.78
C ASP A 221 -2.64 -29.66 -26.27
N GLY A 222 -2.99 -28.45 -25.78
CA GLY A 222 -3.24 -28.17 -24.37
C GLY A 222 -2.01 -28.23 -23.46
N THR A 223 -0.80 -28.36 -24.01
CA THR A 223 0.44 -28.49 -23.23
C THR A 223 1.04 -27.16 -22.80
N ALA A 224 0.58 -26.07 -23.39
CA ALA A 224 1.10 -24.73 -23.11
C ALA A 224 0.07 -23.63 -23.36
N TYR A 225 0.45 -22.40 -23.04
CA TYR A 225 -0.25 -21.17 -23.34
C TYR A 225 0.66 -20.23 -24.13
N LEU A 226 0.11 -19.43 -25.04
CA LEU A 226 0.77 -18.33 -25.72
C LEU A 226 0.36 -17.04 -25.05
N LEU A 227 1.31 -16.37 -24.39
CA LEU A 227 1.10 -15.09 -23.71
C LEU A 227 1.37 -13.94 -24.67
N ASN A 228 0.44 -12.98 -24.67
CA ASN A 228 0.51 -11.73 -25.42
C ASN A 228 0.07 -10.56 -24.54
N GLY A 229 0.79 -9.45 -24.59
CA GLY A 229 0.44 -8.22 -23.87
C GLY A 229 1.63 -7.37 -23.46
N VAL A 230 1.35 -6.26 -22.77
CA VAL A 230 2.37 -5.36 -22.22
C VAL A 230 2.13 -5.15 -20.74
N LYS A 231 3.16 -5.32 -19.94
CA LYS A 231 3.15 -5.06 -18.50
C LYS A 231 3.94 -3.80 -18.18
N LEU A 232 3.41 -3.01 -17.27
CA LEU A 232 3.97 -1.72 -16.88
C LEU A 232 4.28 -1.71 -15.39
N TRP A 233 5.33 -0.96 -15.02
CA TRP A 233 5.79 -0.78 -13.64
C TRP A 233 6.14 -2.08 -12.90
N ALA A 234 6.71 -3.05 -13.64
CA ALA A 234 7.17 -4.29 -13.04
C ALA A 234 8.49 -4.07 -12.27
N THR A 235 8.42 -4.02 -10.96
CA THR A 235 9.60 -3.94 -10.09
C THR A 235 10.46 -5.19 -10.28
N ASN A 236 11.77 -5.01 -10.41
CA ASN A 236 12.77 -6.00 -10.78
C ASN A 236 12.70 -6.50 -12.24
N GLY A 237 11.73 -6.07 -13.05
CA GLY A 237 11.50 -6.63 -14.39
C GLY A 237 12.68 -6.51 -15.34
N VAL A 238 13.58 -5.53 -15.15
CA VAL A 238 14.81 -5.38 -15.97
C VAL A 238 15.83 -6.48 -15.67
N VAL A 239 15.89 -6.96 -14.42
CA VAL A 239 16.92 -7.90 -13.92
C VAL A 239 16.36 -9.27 -13.51
N ALA A 240 15.05 -9.47 -13.64
CA ALA A 240 14.40 -10.69 -13.20
C ALA A 240 14.82 -11.91 -14.01
N ASP A 241 14.98 -13.05 -13.35
CA ASP A 241 15.18 -14.37 -13.94
C ASP A 241 13.85 -15.12 -14.09
N GLN A 242 12.92 -14.88 -13.14
CA GLN A 242 11.60 -15.49 -13.12
C GLN A 242 10.52 -14.44 -12.94
N LEU A 243 9.40 -14.60 -13.64
CA LEU A 243 8.27 -13.69 -13.61
C LEU A 243 7.02 -14.42 -13.11
N VAL A 244 6.22 -13.79 -12.26
CA VAL A 244 4.83 -14.19 -12.09
C VAL A 244 3.95 -13.24 -12.91
N VAL A 245 3.29 -13.77 -13.93
CA VAL A 245 2.52 -13.00 -14.91
C VAL A 245 1.04 -13.32 -14.79
N MET A 246 0.21 -12.28 -14.69
CA MET A 246 -1.24 -12.39 -14.72
C MET A 246 -1.72 -12.11 -16.14
N ALA A 247 -2.47 -13.05 -16.72
CA ALA A 247 -3.06 -12.91 -18.05
C ALA A 247 -4.46 -13.53 -18.13
N MET A 248 -5.27 -13.02 -19.06
CA MET A 248 -6.62 -13.47 -19.29
C MET A 248 -6.63 -14.72 -20.19
N VAL A 249 -7.10 -15.85 -19.67
CA VAL A 249 -7.38 -17.03 -20.45
C VAL A 249 -8.80 -16.93 -21.03
N PRO A 250 -8.99 -17.07 -22.35
CA PRO A 250 -10.32 -17.01 -22.95
C PRO A 250 -11.23 -18.13 -22.42
N LYS A 251 -12.51 -17.79 -22.19
CA LYS A 251 -13.53 -18.79 -21.86
C LYS A 251 -13.85 -19.63 -23.10
N ALA A 252 -13.92 -20.95 -22.95
CA ALA A 252 -14.27 -21.90 -24.01
C ALA A 252 -15.09 -23.06 -23.45
N GLU A 253 -15.63 -23.92 -24.33
CA GLU A 253 -16.35 -25.12 -23.91
C GLU A 253 -15.40 -26.03 -23.08
N GLY A 254 -15.89 -26.45 -21.90
CA GLY A 254 -15.10 -27.24 -20.95
C GLY A 254 -13.99 -26.47 -20.21
N ARG A 255 -13.86 -25.15 -20.42
CA ARG A 255 -12.81 -24.32 -19.83
C ARG A 255 -13.40 -23.06 -19.18
N ARG A 256 -13.09 -22.87 -17.89
CA ARG A 256 -13.60 -21.73 -17.11
C ARG A 256 -13.12 -20.39 -17.64
N GLY A 257 -11.84 -20.34 -18.07
CA GLY A 257 -11.20 -19.07 -18.42
C GLY A 257 -10.98 -18.14 -17.23
N GLY A 258 -10.62 -16.89 -17.52
CA GLY A 258 -10.42 -15.84 -16.52
C GLY A 258 -8.96 -15.53 -16.24
N ILE A 259 -8.73 -14.54 -15.36
CA ILE A 259 -7.37 -14.12 -14.97
C ILE A 259 -6.64 -15.31 -14.35
N THR A 260 -5.49 -15.66 -14.91
CA THR A 260 -4.69 -16.83 -14.54
C THR A 260 -3.27 -16.38 -14.24
N ALA A 261 -2.63 -16.99 -13.25
CA ALA A 261 -1.27 -16.70 -12.83
C ALA A 261 -0.31 -17.75 -13.41
N PHE A 262 0.81 -17.30 -13.98
CA PHE A 262 1.81 -18.13 -14.61
C PHE A 262 3.19 -17.84 -14.02
N VAL A 263 4.02 -18.88 -13.81
CA VAL A 263 5.47 -18.71 -13.67
C VAL A 263 6.08 -18.74 -15.07
N VAL A 264 6.81 -17.69 -15.42
CA VAL A 264 7.43 -17.51 -16.73
C VAL A 264 8.92 -17.29 -16.54
N GLU A 265 9.75 -18.05 -17.27
CA GLU A 265 11.19 -17.79 -17.35
C GLU A 265 11.39 -16.49 -18.14
N ALA A 266 12.11 -15.56 -17.56
CA ALA A 266 12.20 -14.24 -18.14
C ALA A 266 13.06 -14.15 -19.43
N ASP A 267 13.80 -15.22 -19.75
CA ASP A 267 14.56 -15.38 -21.00
C ASP A 267 13.77 -16.12 -22.09
N SER A 268 12.47 -16.39 -21.87
CA SER A 268 11.64 -17.07 -22.86
C SER A 268 11.57 -16.25 -24.16
N PRO A 269 11.68 -16.92 -25.33
CA PRO A 269 11.51 -16.23 -26.61
C PRO A 269 10.19 -15.47 -26.69
N GLY A 270 10.23 -14.25 -27.24
CA GLY A 270 9.05 -13.37 -27.35
C GLY A 270 8.86 -12.41 -26.17
N ILE A 271 9.71 -12.44 -25.14
CA ILE A 271 9.77 -11.43 -24.10
C ILE A 271 10.75 -10.33 -24.53
N THR A 272 10.35 -9.07 -24.39
CA THR A 272 11.19 -7.90 -24.57
C THR A 272 10.97 -6.93 -23.43
N VAL A 273 12.02 -6.57 -22.72
CA VAL A 273 12.03 -5.46 -21.77
C VAL A 273 12.25 -4.18 -22.58
N GLU A 274 11.16 -3.49 -22.90
CA GLU A 274 11.19 -2.32 -23.79
C GLU A 274 11.83 -1.09 -23.14
N ARG A 275 11.63 -0.92 -21.84
CA ARG A 275 12.12 0.27 -21.12
C ARG A 275 12.40 -0.04 -19.66
N ARG A 276 13.38 0.69 -19.11
CA ARG A 276 13.59 0.88 -17.68
C ARG A 276 12.94 2.20 -17.28
N ASN A 277 11.98 2.15 -16.35
CA ASN A 277 11.27 3.34 -15.91
C ASN A 277 12.13 4.17 -14.93
N ALA A 278 12.08 5.49 -15.06
CA ALA A 278 12.71 6.43 -14.15
C ALA A 278 11.68 7.02 -13.19
N PHE A 279 12.03 7.12 -11.90
CA PHE A 279 11.13 7.55 -10.85
C PHE A 279 11.68 8.75 -10.05
N MET A 280 10.80 9.41 -9.34
CA MET A 280 11.11 10.51 -8.44
C MET A 280 12.01 10.08 -7.27
N GLY A 281 11.84 8.87 -6.75
CA GLY A 281 12.60 8.25 -5.67
C GLY A 281 12.87 6.78 -5.97
N LEU A 282 13.44 6.06 -5.00
CA LEU A 282 13.91 4.68 -5.16
C LEU A 282 14.85 4.53 -6.36
N ARG A 283 15.75 5.49 -6.55
CA ARG A 283 16.72 5.47 -7.64
C ARG A 283 17.63 4.25 -7.48
N GLY A 284 17.86 3.58 -8.58
CA GLY A 284 18.52 2.27 -8.60
C GLY A 284 17.56 1.08 -8.72
N LEU A 285 16.24 1.31 -8.57
CA LEU A 285 15.26 0.25 -8.76
C LEU A 285 15.13 -0.12 -10.24
N GLU A 286 15.20 -1.41 -10.53
CA GLU A 286 15.14 -1.98 -11.88
C GLU A 286 13.69 -2.29 -12.28
N ASN A 287 12.94 -1.25 -12.63
CA ASN A 287 11.53 -1.32 -12.97
C ASN A 287 11.32 -1.25 -14.49
N SER A 288 10.42 -2.08 -15.03
CA SER A 288 10.30 -2.26 -16.48
C SER A 288 8.92 -1.97 -17.08
N VAL A 289 8.97 -1.68 -18.40
CA VAL A 289 7.90 -1.99 -19.35
C VAL A 289 8.31 -3.28 -20.05
N THR A 290 7.47 -4.31 -19.99
CA THR A 290 7.78 -5.65 -20.54
C THR A 290 6.69 -6.11 -21.48
N ARG A 291 7.06 -6.39 -22.72
CA ARG A 291 6.18 -6.94 -23.76
C ARG A 291 6.32 -8.45 -23.86
N PHE A 292 5.18 -9.09 -24.09
CA PHE A 292 5.04 -10.50 -24.40
C PHE A 292 4.41 -10.63 -25.78
N HIS A 293 5.06 -11.39 -26.68
CA HIS A 293 4.55 -11.70 -27.99
C HIS A 293 4.72 -13.19 -28.26
N ASP A 294 3.61 -13.92 -28.31
CA ASP A 294 3.52 -15.37 -28.48
C ASP A 294 4.46 -16.17 -27.56
N VAL A 295 4.64 -15.69 -26.34
CA VAL A 295 5.52 -16.34 -25.36
C VAL A 295 4.90 -17.67 -24.92
N ARG A 296 5.58 -18.77 -25.25
CA ARG A 296 5.11 -20.12 -24.92
C ARG A 296 5.42 -20.45 -23.46
N VAL A 297 4.38 -20.65 -22.65
CA VAL A 297 4.48 -21.02 -21.23
C VAL A 297 3.88 -22.41 -21.03
N PRO A 298 4.61 -23.37 -20.45
CA PRO A 298 4.09 -24.71 -20.16
C PRO A 298 2.84 -24.66 -19.26
N ALA A 299 1.86 -25.51 -19.52
CA ALA A 299 0.63 -25.59 -18.73
C ALA A 299 0.91 -25.93 -17.26
N GLU A 300 1.97 -26.70 -16.98
CA GLU A 300 2.43 -27.01 -15.62
C GLU A 300 2.89 -25.79 -14.81
N ASN A 301 3.18 -24.67 -15.47
CA ASN A 301 3.59 -23.42 -14.82
C ASN A 301 2.39 -22.55 -14.39
N VAL A 302 1.15 -23.00 -14.59
CA VAL A 302 -0.05 -22.33 -14.06
C VAL A 302 -0.11 -22.50 -12.55
N ILE A 303 -0.16 -21.41 -11.81
CA ILE A 303 -0.23 -21.43 -10.33
C ILE A 303 -1.69 -21.59 -9.91
N GLY A 304 -1.98 -22.54 -9.04
CA GLY A 304 -3.28 -22.72 -8.37
C GLY A 304 -4.46 -23.04 -9.28
N GLY A 305 -4.26 -23.07 -10.61
CA GLY A 305 -5.26 -23.40 -11.62
C GLY A 305 -5.83 -22.21 -12.39
N GLU A 306 -6.42 -22.52 -13.55
CA GLU A 306 -6.97 -21.54 -14.49
C GLU A 306 -8.10 -20.70 -13.85
N GLY A 307 -8.12 -19.41 -14.13
CA GLY A 307 -9.13 -18.46 -13.65
C GLY A 307 -9.02 -18.07 -12.18
N LYS A 308 -7.94 -18.48 -11.48
CA LYS A 308 -7.71 -18.13 -10.07
C LYS A 308 -6.65 -17.04 -9.86
N GLY A 309 -6.10 -16.49 -10.93
CA GLY A 309 -5.00 -15.53 -10.88
C GLY A 309 -5.30 -14.29 -10.04
N LEU A 310 -6.50 -13.73 -10.11
CA LEU A 310 -6.85 -12.56 -9.30
C LEU A 310 -6.92 -12.90 -7.80
N LYS A 311 -7.49 -14.07 -7.43
CA LYS A 311 -7.46 -14.55 -6.04
C LYS A 311 -6.02 -14.69 -5.54
N ILE A 312 -5.15 -15.29 -6.35
CA ILE A 312 -3.73 -15.48 -6.05
C ILE A 312 -3.06 -14.12 -5.85
N ALA A 313 -3.25 -13.17 -6.78
CA ALA A 313 -2.68 -11.83 -6.69
C ALA A 313 -3.12 -11.10 -5.40
N LEU A 314 -4.42 -11.06 -5.10
CA LEU A 314 -4.94 -10.35 -3.93
C LEU A 314 -4.50 -11.00 -2.61
N THR A 315 -4.47 -12.33 -2.53
CA THR A 315 -4.02 -13.05 -1.32
C THR A 315 -2.51 -12.85 -1.10
N THR A 316 -1.72 -12.91 -2.17
CA THR A 316 -0.27 -12.61 -2.13
C THR A 316 -0.01 -11.19 -1.62
N LEU A 317 -0.75 -10.20 -2.12
CA LEU A 317 -0.64 -8.81 -1.69
C LEU A 317 -1.01 -8.61 -0.20
N ASN A 318 -1.86 -9.43 0.41
CA ASN A 318 -2.21 -9.28 1.82
C ASN A 318 -0.99 -9.41 2.75
N THR A 319 -0.14 -10.40 2.53
CA THR A 319 1.11 -10.56 3.29
C THR A 319 2.21 -9.61 2.78
N GLY A 320 2.23 -9.28 1.50
CA GLY A 320 3.14 -8.31 0.88
C GLY A 320 3.03 -6.92 1.53
N ARG A 321 1.81 -6.52 1.90
CA ARG A 321 1.54 -5.22 2.54
C ARG A 321 2.27 -5.00 3.87
N LEU A 322 2.81 -6.02 4.53
CA LEU A 322 3.60 -5.87 5.76
C LEU A 322 5.05 -5.45 5.50
N SER A 323 5.58 -5.65 4.29
CA SER A 323 6.94 -5.25 3.96
C SER A 323 7.10 -3.73 3.83
N LEU A 324 6.08 -3.02 3.31
CA LEU A 324 6.11 -1.57 3.17
C LEU A 324 6.13 -0.83 4.51
N PRO A 325 5.32 -1.19 5.52
CA PRO A 325 5.45 -0.65 6.86
C PRO A 325 6.85 -0.82 7.47
N ALA A 326 7.54 -1.93 7.18
CA ALA A 326 8.91 -2.14 7.66
C ALA A 326 9.87 -1.07 7.13
N MET A 327 9.78 -0.74 5.83
CA MET A 327 10.55 0.34 5.21
C MET A 327 10.16 1.71 5.78
N CYS A 328 8.87 1.94 6.05
CA CYS A 328 8.38 3.16 6.69
C CYS A 328 8.92 3.34 8.12
N VAL A 329 8.99 2.27 8.90
CA VAL A 329 9.59 2.28 10.26
C VAL A 329 11.09 2.58 10.18
N ALA A 330 11.82 1.98 9.25
CA ALA A 330 13.24 2.27 9.02
C ALA A 330 13.46 3.76 8.75
N ALA A 331 12.70 4.34 7.83
CA ALA A 331 12.76 5.76 7.51
C ALA A 331 12.42 6.66 8.72
N GLY A 332 11.42 6.27 9.52
CA GLY A 332 11.08 6.96 10.78
C GLY A 332 12.25 6.97 11.76
N LYS A 333 12.90 5.83 11.97
CA LYS A 333 14.08 5.69 12.84
C LYS A 333 15.27 6.51 12.35
N GLN A 334 15.56 6.48 11.04
CA GLN A 334 16.60 7.31 10.43
C GLN A 334 16.30 8.81 10.57
N SER A 335 15.02 9.19 10.40
CA SER A 335 14.57 10.57 10.61
C SER A 335 14.80 11.03 12.05
N LEU A 336 14.50 10.18 13.04
CA LEU A 336 14.74 10.49 14.46
C LEU A 336 16.22 10.65 14.77
N ALA A 337 17.08 9.73 14.30
CA ALA A 337 18.51 9.83 14.50
C ALA A 337 19.07 11.15 13.91
N SER A 338 18.63 11.49 12.69
CA SER A 338 19.06 12.69 11.99
C SER A 338 18.59 13.99 12.66
N VAL A 339 17.33 14.03 13.09
CA VAL A 339 16.75 15.25 13.67
C VAL A 339 17.21 15.48 15.11
N ARG A 340 17.48 14.41 15.88
CA ARG A 340 18.00 14.50 17.26
C ARG A 340 19.29 15.29 17.31
N ASP A 341 20.29 14.87 16.51
CA ASP A 341 21.61 15.49 16.47
C ASP A 341 21.51 16.94 15.98
N TRP A 342 20.71 17.16 14.93
CA TRP A 342 20.48 18.50 14.39
C TRP A 342 19.81 19.43 15.39
N ALA A 343 18.73 18.98 16.02
CA ALA A 343 17.95 19.80 16.95
C ALA A 343 18.71 20.15 18.24
N ALA A 344 19.64 19.28 18.65
CA ALA A 344 20.52 19.50 19.80
C ALA A 344 21.68 20.46 19.47
N GLY A 345 22.28 20.32 18.26
CA GLY A 345 23.50 21.04 17.90
C GLY A 345 23.27 22.38 17.19
N ARG A 346 22.18 22.53 16.43
CA ARG A 346 21.91 23.76 15.67
C ARG A 346 21.39 24.87 16.57
N VAL A 347 22.16 25.94 16.74
CA VAL A 347 21.76 27.12 17.53
C VAL A 347 21.17 28.21 16.62
N GLN A 348 19.99 28.68 16.92
CA GLN A 348 19.35 29.85 16.33
C GLN A 348 18.61 30.60 17.41
N TRP A 349 18.58 31.95 17.32
CA TRP A 349 17.93 32.78 18.33
C TRP A 349 18.45 32.49 19.76
N GLY A 350 19.78 32.28 19.89
CA GLY A 350 20.49 32.12 21.16
C GLY A 350 20.32 30.75 21.86
N LYS A 351 19.61 29.76 21.26
CA LYS A 351 19.45 28.42 21.83
C LYS A 351 19.34 27.35 20.76
N PRO A 352 19.61 26.06 21.10
CA PRO A 352 19.37 24.94 20.20
C PRO A 352 17.95 24.96 19.61
N VAL A 353 17.80 24.64 18.32
CA VAL A 353 16.50 24.74 17.64
C VAL A 353 15.46 23.81 18.27
N GLY A 354 15.85 22.66 18.80
CA GLY A 354 14.95 21.74 19.52
C GLY A 354 14.35 22.31 20.81
N LYS A 355 14.92 23.40 21.35
CA LYS A 355 14.35 24.11 22.53
C LYS A 355 13.33 25.18 22.16
N HIS A 356 13.08 25.42 20.88
CA HIS A 356 11.96 26.26 20.46
C HIS A 356 10.68 25.41 20.39
N GLU A 357 9.59 25.89 21.00
CA GLU A 357 8.33 25.15 21.10
C GLU A 357 7.80 24.68 19.73
N ALA A 358 7.88 25.55 18.71
CA ALA A 358 7.45 25.23 17.34
C ALA A 358 8.21 24.03 16.74
N ILE A 359 9.48 23.83 17.12
CA ILE A 359 10.27 22.67 16.70
C ILE A 359 10.03 21.49 17.65
N ALA A 360 9.96 21.74 18.96
CA ALA A 360 9.73 20.68 19.95
C ALA A 360 8.45 19.88 19.68
N VAL A 361 7.37 20.54 19.25
CA VAL A 361 6.11 19.86 18.87
C VAL A 361 6.32 18.90 17.69
N LYS A 362 7.13 19.30 16.68
CA LYS A 362 7.46 18.46 15.52
C LYS A 362 8.29 17.23 15.94
N LEU A 363 9.31 17.44 16.79
CA LEU A 363 10.14 16.35 17.32
C LEU A 363 9.31 15.35 18.11
N ALA A 364 8.40 15.84 18.96
CA ALA A 364 7.49 15.01 19.74
C ALA A 364 6.53 14.19 18.85
N TYR A 365 6.00 14.82 17.79
CA TYR A 365 5.19 14.13 16.78
C TYR A 365 5.99 13.01 16.08
N MET A 366 7.20 13.32 15.60
CA MET A 366 8.07 12.34 14.93
C MET A 366 8.37 11.14 15.85
N ALA A 367 8.72 11.39 17.12
CA ALA A 367 9.05 10.34 18.07
C ALA A 367 7.85 9.43 18.39
N GLY A 368 6.72 10.03 18.78
CA GLY A 368 5.49 9.27 19.09
C GLY A 368 4.96 8.50 17.88
N SER A 369 5.03 9.11 16.69
CA SER A 369 4.57 8.49 15.45
C SER A 369 5.46 7.32 15.00
N THR A 370 6.79 7.44 15.14
CA THR A 370 7.72 6.33 14.83
C THR A 370 7.51 5.15 15.79
N PHE A 371 7.33 5.41 17.08
CA PHE A 371 6.98 4.38 18.05
C PHE A 371 5.67 3.67 17.67
N ALA A 372 4.67 4.42 17.22
CA ALA A 372 3.37 3.87 16.82
C ALA A 372 3.46 3.03 15.53
N MET A 373 4.23 3.48 14.53
CA MET A 373 4.45 2.69 13.32
C MET A 373 5.09 1.34 13.65
N GLU A 374 6.11 1.33 14.52
CA GLU A 374 6.76 0.10 14.94
C GLU A 374 5.83 -0.79 15.77
N ALA A 375 5.01 -0.22 16.66
CA ALA A 375 4.03 -0.97 17.44
C ALA A 375 2.99 -1.66 16.55
N VAL A 376 2.50 -0.96 15.52
CA VAL A 376 1.55 -1.51 14.55
C VAL A 376 2.21 -2.60 13.71
N LEU A 377 3.42 -2.37 13.19
CA LEU A 377 4.15 -3.33 12.38
C LEU A 377 4.46 -4.62 13.14
N ASP A 378 5.02 -4.50 14.35
CA ASP A 378 5.40 -5.65 15.15
C ASP A 378 4.18 -6.50 15.50
N LEU A 379 3.08 -5.87 15.92
CA LEU A 379 1.84 -6.56 16.21
C LEU A 379 1.28 -7.28 14.98
N CYS A 380 1.19 -6.60 13.83
CA CYS A 380 0.64 -7.20 12.61
C CYS A 380 1.52 -8.33 12.07
N SER A 381 2.84 -8.19 12.17
CA SER A 381 3.80 -9.23 11.76
C SER A 381 3.69 -10.47 12.64
N MET A 382 3.57 -10.30 13.96
CA MET A 382 3.37 -11.41 14.90
C MET A 382 2.01 -12.10 14.71
N LEU A 383 0.95 -11.34 14.39
CA LEU A 383 -0.34 -11.94 14.06
C LEU A 383 -0.29 -12.72 12.74
N ALA A 384 0.53 -12.27 11.78
CA ALA A 384 0.73 -12.96 10.50
C ALA A 384 1.55 -14.25 10.61
N ASP A 385 2.35 -14.41 11.67
CA ASP A 385 3.11 -15.63 11.94
C ASP A 385 2.20 -16.78 12.44
N ASP A 386 0.95 -16.51 12.81
CA ASP A 386 -0.06 -17.53 13.04
C ASP A 386 -1.03 -17.60 11.84
N ASP A 387 -0.84 -18.55 10.97
CA ASP A 387 -1.61 -18.76 9.72
C ASP A 387 -3.13 -18.86 9.93
N ARG A 388 -3.59 -19.07 11.18
CA ARG A 388 -5.02 -19.15 11.50
C ARG A 388 -5.67 -17.78 11.67
N ASN A 389 -4.90 -16.71 11.76
CA ASN A 389 -5.41 -15.35 11.92
C ASN A 389 -5.86 -14.76 10.59
N ASP A 390 -7.05 -14.16 10.55
CA ASP A 390 -7.43 -13.26 9.46
C ASP A 390 -6.74 -11.92 9.63
N ILE A 391 -5.67 -11.68 8.87
CA ILE A 391 -4.84 -10.47 8.95
C ILE A 391 -5.13 -9.45 7.84
N ARG A 392 -6.17 -9.65 7.04
CA ARG A 392 -6.43 -8.78 5.87
C ARG A 392 -6.64 -7.32 6.25
N ILE A 393 -7.40 -7.06 7.30
CA ILE A 393 -7.61 -5.69 7.81
C ILE A 393 -6.34 -5.19 8.49
N GLU A 394 -5.69 -5.99 9.33
CA GLU A 394 -4.49 -5.63 10.06
C GLU A 394 -3.35 -5.23 9.10
N ALA A 395 -3.08 -6.05 8.09
CA ALA A 395 -2.06 -5.75 7.09
C ALA A 395 -2.39 -4.49 6.28
N ALA A 396 -3.66 -4.30 5.92
CA ALA A 396 -4.11 -3.11 5.21
C ALA A 396 -4.02 -1.84 6.08
N ILE A 397 -4.39 -1.93 7.37
CA ILE A 397 -4.22 -0.84 8.33
C ILE A 397 -2.75 -0.52 8.52
N ALA A 398 -1.89 -1.52 8.68
CA ALA A 398 -0.45 -1.32 8.83
C ALA A 398 0.13 -0.55 7.63
N LYS A 399 -0.23 -0.97 6.41
CA LYS A 399 0.20 -0.28 5.18
C LYS A 399 -0.33 1.15 5.09
N LEU A 400 -1.62 1.35 5.28
CA LEU A 400 -2.26 2.66 5.23
C LEU A 400 -1.64 3.60 6.27
N PHE A 401 -1.63 3.19 7.52
CA PHE A 401 -1.14 4.00 8.64
C PHE A 401 0.36 4.34 8.49
N ALA A 402 1.21 3.34 8.27
CA ALA A 402 2.64 3.57 8.21
C ALA A 402 3.05 4.43 7.00
N SER A 403 2.44 4.25 5.82
CA SER A 403 2.78 5.04 4.64
C SER A 403 2.41 6.53 4.79
N GLU A 404 1.24 6.83 5.38
CA GLU A 404 0.82 8.22 5.64
C GLU A 404 1.69 8.87 6.72
N VAL A 405 1.94 8.16 7.80
CA VAL A 405 2.72 8.67 8.94
C VAL A 405 4.18 8.87 8.56
N ALA A 406 4.80 7.92 7.86
CA ALA A 406 6.21 8.03 7.45
C ALA A 406 6.43 9.20 6.48
N TRP A 407 5.50 9.43 5.54
CA TRP A 407 5.53 10.60 4.68
C TRP A 407 5.56 11.91 5.51
N ASN A 408 4.66 12.05 6.47
CA ASN A 408 4.60 13.23 7.33
C ASN A 408 5.86 13.38 8.21
N VAL A 409 6.43 12.28 8.71
CA VAL A 409 7.68 12.28 9.49
C VAL A 409 8.86 12.75 8.63
N ALA A 410 8.94 12.31 7.37
CA ALA A 410 10.00 12.76 6.45
C ALA A 410 9.84 14.23 6.05
N ASP A 411 8.62 14.70 5.84
CA ASP A 411 8.34 16.12 5.58
C ASP A 411 8.76 17.00 6.76
N GLU A 412 8.45 16.57 7.98
CA GLU A 412 8.89 17.27 9.20
C GLU A 412 10.41 17.23 9.38
N LEU A 413 11.10 16.16 8.96
CA LEU A 413 12.57 16.10 8.94
C LEU A 413 13.13 17.19 8.02
N VAL A 414 12.62 17.29 6.78
CA VAL A 414 13.01 18.34 5.82
C VAL A 414 12.76 19.72 6.42
N GLN A 415 11.56 19.94 6.97
CA GLN A 415 11.14 21.22 7.55
C GLN A 415 12.02 21.64 8.73
N VAL A 416 12.31 20.75 9.67
CA VAL A 416 13.14 21.04 10.85
C VAL A 416 14.60 21.33 10.46
N ARG A 417 15.10 20.67 9.40
CA ARG A 417 16.46 20.93 8.90
C ARG A 417 16.56 22.20 8.05
N GLY A 418 15.43 22.74 7.57
CA GLY A 418 15.37 23.93 6.72
C GLY A 418 16.11 23.73 5.39
N GLY A 419 16.90 24.69 4.91
CA GLY A 419 17.63 24.59 3.65
C GLY A 419 18.48 23.32 3.53
N ARG A 420 19.06 22.86 4.63
CA ARG A 420 19.82 21.58 4.65
C ARG A 420 18.96 20.33 4.59
N GLY A 421 17.68 20.44 4.81
CA GLY A 421 16.71 19.35 4.56
C GLY A 421 16.30 19.26 3.10
N TYR A 422 16.35 20.38 2.40
CA TYR A 422 16.00 20.48 0.97
C TYR A 422 17.17 20.19 0.04
N GLU A 423 18.40 20.36 0.54
CA GLU A 423 19.64 20.14 -0.19
C GLU A 423 20.01 18.65 -0.22
N THR A 424 20.57 18.19 -1.35
CA THR A 424 21.00 16.79 -1.50
C THR A 424 22.16 16.44 -0.57
N ALA A 425 22.23 15.17 -0.17
CA ALA A 425 23.31 14.67 0.66
C ALA A 425 24.70 14.88 0.02
N GLU A 426 24.80 14.72 -1.30
CA GLU A 426 26.03 14.93 -2.06
C GLU A 426 26.49 16.39 -2.00
N SER A 427 25.58 17.34 -2.18
CA SER A 427 25.88 18.78 -2.09
C SER A 427 26.34 19.17 -0.68
N LEU A 428 25.74 18.61 0.38
CA LEU A 428 26.19 18.78 1.76
C LEU A 428 27.62 18.23 1.96
N ALA A 429 27.89 17.01 1.48
CA ALA A 429 29.20 16.39 1.56
C ALA A 429 30.30 17.19 0.86
N ALA A 430 30.02 17.72 -0.35
CA ALA A 430 30.94 18.55 -1.13
C ALA A 430 31.40 19.81 -0.38
N ARG A 431 30.63 20.25 0.59
CA ARG A 431 30.91 21.41 1.45
C ARG A 431 31.53 21.01 2.80
N GLY A 432 31.79 19.72 3.02
CA GLY A 432 32.31 19.19 4.28
C GLY A 432 31.28 19.07 5.40
N GLU A 433 30.00 19.11 5.08
CA GLU A 433 28.92 18.86 6.03
C GLU A 433 28.50 17.38 6.05
N ARG A 434 27.86 16.97 7.13
CA ARG A 434 27.33 15.59 7.24
C ARG A 434 26.24 15.36 6.18
N ALA A 435 26.47 14.38 5.32
CA ALA A 435 25.58 14.00 4.21
C ALA A 435 24.32 13.28 4.70
N ILE A 436 23.30 14.04 5.13
CA ILE A 436 22.02 13.48 5.57
C ILE A 436 21.01 13.58 4.42
N PRO A 437 20.50 12.44 3.90
CA PRO A 437 19.63 12.40 2.72
C PRO A 437 18.16 12.68 3.07
N ALA A 438 17.86 13.84 3.67
CA ALA A 438 16.51 14.15 4.14
C ALA A 438 15.52 14.31 2.97
N GLU A 439 15.93 15.00 1.90
CA GLU A 439 15.10 15.19 0.71
C GLU A 439 14.91 13.86 -0.06
N GLN A 440 15.92 13.00 -0.09
CA GLN A 440 15.84 11.67 -0.69
C GLN A 440 14.83 10.80 0.06
N LEU A 441 14.87 10.76 1.39
CA LEU A 441 13.90 10.04 2.22
C LEU A 441 12.46 10.45 1.89
N LEU A 442 12.22 11.74 1.69
CA LEU A 442 10.90 12.25 1.30
C LEU A 442 10.49 11.72 -0.09
N ARG A 443 11.40 11.76 -1.08
CA ARG A 443 11.14 11.25 -2.44
C ARG A 443 10.87 9.74 -2.42
N ASP A 444 11.67 8.97 -1.70
CA ASP A 444 11.57 7.52 -1.63
C ASP A 444 10.27 7.06 -0.95
N LEU A 445 9.80 7.79 0.06
CA LEU A 445 8.57 7.45 0.78
C LEU A 445 7.29 7.79 0.00
N ARG A 446 7.36 8.66 -1.00
CA ARG A 446 6.15 9.12 -1.72
C ARG A 446 5.39 7.98 -2.39
N ILE A 447 6.11 7.02 -2.95
CA ILE A 447 5.51 5.89 -3.67
C ILE A 447 4.69 4.97 -2.74
N ASN A 448 5.03 4.89 -1.44
CA ASN A 448 4.35 4.01 -0.49
C ASN A 448 2.86 4.34 -0.31
N ARG A 449 2.44 5.56 -0.65
CA ARG A 449 1.04 5.97 -0.67
C ARG A 449 0.31 5.64 -1.98
N ILE A 450 1.02 5.12 -2.99
CA ILE A 450 0.50 4.87 -4.34
C ILE A 450 0.46 3.39 -4.66
N PHE A 451 1.59 2.69 -4.59
CA PHE A 451 1.68 1.30 -5.03
C PHE A 451 1.14 0.31 -3.98
N GLU A 452 0.90 -0.94 -4.39
CA GLU A 452 0.28 -2.01 -3.58
C GLU A 452 -1.06 -1.59 -2.95
N GLY A 453 -1.81 -0.77 -3.69
CA GLY A 453 -3.06 -0.14 -3.28
C GLY A 453 -2.85 1.28 -2.77
N ALA A 454 -3.28 2.28 -3.55
CA ALA A 454 -3.24 3.68 -3.13
C ALA A 454 -4.03 3.89 -1.83
N THR A 455 -3.74 4.99 -1.12
CA THR A 455 -4.41 5.35 0.15
C THR A 455 -5.92 5.19 0.05
N GLU A 456 -6.53 5.70 -1.01
CA GLU A 456 -7.98 5.66 -1.25
C GLU A 456 -8.47 4.22 -1.48
N ILE A 457 -7.69 3.42 -2.20
CA ILE A 457 -8.01 2.00 -2.45
C ILE A 457 -7.89 1.20 -1.15
N MET A 458 -6.90 1.47 -0.30
CA MET A 458 -6.79 0.84 1.02
C MET A 458 -7.97 1.21 1.93
N GLN A 459 -8.39 2.47 1.92
CA GLN A 459 -9.58 2.90 2.67
C GLN A 459 -10.83 2.16 2.20
N LEU A 460 -11.05 2.04 0.89
CA LEU A 460 -12.21 1.31 0.36
C LEU A 460 -12.13 -0.19 0.66
N PHE A 461 -10.95 -0.79 0.56
CA PHE A 461 -10.73 -2.20 0.89
C PHE A 461 -11.03 -2.48 2.37
N ILE A 462 -10.47 -1.69 3.28
CA ILE A 462 -10.70 -1.85 4.73
C ILE A 462 -12.18 -1.61 5.06
N ALA A 463 -12.81 -0.58 4.46
CA ALA A 463 -14.22 -0.30 4.65
C ALA A 463 -15.10 -1.49 4.22
N ARG A 464 -14.79 -2.12 3.08
CA ARG A 464 -15.50 -3.30 2.57
C ARG A 464 -15.35 -4.50 3.50
N GLU A 465 -14.13 -4.77 3.99
CA GLU A 465 -13.88 -5.84 4.94
C GLU A 465 -14.55 -5.58 6.31
N ALA A 466 -14.57 -4.32 6.76
CA ALA A 466 -15.18 -3.92 8.02
C ALA A 466 -16.70 -4.11 8.06
N VAL A 467 -17.39 -4.00 6.91
CA VAL A 467 -18.85 -4.20 6.83
C VAL A 467 -19.26 -5.62 6.42
N ASP A 468 -18.30 -6.52 6.26
CA ASP A 468 -18.52 -7.87 5.74
C ASP A 468 -19.59 -8.65 6.53
N GLN A 469 -19.56 -8.62 7.86
CA GLN A 469 -20.57 -9.27 8.68
C GLN A 469 -21.98 -8.67 8.47
N HIS A 470 -22.08 -7.37 8.26
CA HIS A 470 -23.35 -6.72 7.97
C HIS A 470 -23.90 -7.17 6.60
N LEU A 471 -23.01 -7.26 5.60
CA LEU A 471 -23.39 -7.74 4.26
C LEU A 471 -23.76 -9.22 4.26
N ALA A 472 -23.11 -10.05 5.06
CA ALA A 472 -23.44 -11.47 5.21
C ALA A 472 -24.85 -11.71 5.77
N VAL A 473 -25.37 -10.80 6.61
CA VAL A 473 -26.70 -10.94 7.21
C VAL A 473 -27.79 -10.11 6.50
N ALA A 474 -27.44 -8.98 5.90
CA ALA A 474 -28.39 -8.02 5.32
C ALA A 474 -28.19 -7.76 3.82
N GLY A 475 -27.18 -8.34 3.17
CA GLY A 475 -26.85 -8.10 1.76
C GLY A 475 -28.05 -8.35 0.82
N ASP A 476 -28.71 -9.50 0.97
CA ASP A 476 -29.87 -9.86 0.14
C ASP A 476 -31.06 -8.88 0.30
N ILE A 477 -31.15 -8.15 1.43
CA ILE A 477 -32.24 -7.18 1.65
C ILE A 477 -32.09 -6.00 0.70
N ILE A 478 -30.85 -5.57 0.47
CA ILE A 478 -30.51 -4.41 -0.36
C ILE A 478 -30.21 -4.78 -1.81
N ASP A 479 -30.06 -6.07 -2.13
CA ASP A 479 -29.82 -6.54 -3.49
C ASP A 479 -31.14 -6.45 -4.32
N PRO A 480 -31.18 -5.63 -5.38
CA PRO A 480 -32.35 -5.55 -6.24
C PRO A 480 -32.69 -6.86 -6.95
N LYS A 481 -31.71 -7.75 -7.16
CA LYS A 481 -31.86 -9.03 -7.89
C LYS A 481 -32.25 -10.19 -6.97
N ALA A 482 -32.21 -10.02 -5.65
CA ALA A 482 -32.58 -11.06 -4.71
C ALA A 482 -34.06 -11.40 -4.75
N THR A 483 -34.40 -12.70 -4.70
CA THR A 483 -35.79 -13.18 -4.68
C THR A 483 -36.48 -12.77 -3.37
N PHE A 484 -37.83 -12.72 -3.38
CA PHE A 484 -38.61 -12.40 -2.18
C PHE A 484 -38.32 -13.37 -1.02
N GLY A 485 -38.15 -14.66 -1.30
CA GLY A 485 -37.80 -15.65 -0.28
C GLY A 485 -36.40 -15.43 0.32
N ALA A 486 -35.40 -15.04 -0.52
CA ALA A 486 -34.07 -14.66 -0.04
C ALA A 486 -34.11 -13.41 0.86
N LYS A 487 -34.87 -12.39 0.45
CA LYS A 487 -35.05 -11.16 1.24
C LYS A 487 -35.74 -11.44 2.58
N ALA A 488 -36.80 -12.25 2.61
CA ALA A 488 -37.48 -12.63 3.85
C ALA A 488 -36.56 -13.39 4.82
N LYS A 489 -35.75 -14.35 4.29
CA LYS A 489 -34.75 -15.08 5.07
C LYS A 489 -33.66 -14.16 5.62
N ALA A 490 -33.16 -13.26 4.80
CA ALA A 490 -32.15 -12.26 5.21
C ALA A 490 -32.71 -11.30 6.26
N THR A 491 -33.98 -10.87 6.14
CA THR A 491 -34.64 -10.02 7.14
C THR A 491 -34.69 -10.72 8.51
N GLY A 492 -35.03 -12.01 8.55
CA GLY A 492 -35.02 -12.80 9.78
C GLY A 492 -33.62 -12.90 10.39
N LYS A 493 -32.60 -13.22 9.59
CA LYS A 493 -31.19 -13.28 10.04
C LYS A 493 -30.71 -11.91 10.56
N ALA A 494 -30.99 -10.84 9.83
CA ALA A 494 -30.64 -9.48 10.20
C ALA A 494 -31.31 -9.06 11.52
N GLY A 495 -32.60 -9.38 11.69
CA GLY A 495 -33.33 -9.13 12.94
C GLY A 495 -32.67 -9.78 14.15
N VAL A 496 -32.29 -11.05 14.04
CA VAL A 496 -31.58 -11.78 15.11
C VAL A 496 -30.20 -11.18 15.38
N PHE A 497 -29.43 -10.90 14.32
CA PHE A 497 -28.09 -10.32 14.45
C PHE A 497 -28.14 -8.93 15.09
N TYR A 498 -28.91 -8.02 14.54
CA TYR A 498 -28.98 -6.64 15.05
C TYR A 498 -29.66 -6.56 16.41
N GLY A 499 -30.63 -7.43 16.70
CA GLY A 499 -31.24 -7.52 18.04
C GLY A 499 -30.25 -7.88 19.12
N LYS A 500 -29.22 -8.70 18.83
CA LYS A 500 -28.13 -9.05 19.74
C LYS A 500 -27.00 -8.03 19.75
N TRP A 501 -26.65 -7.51 18.56
CA TRP A 501 -25.47 -6.65 18.39
C TRP A 501 -25.70 -5.20 18.85
N LEU A 502 -26.84 -4.56 18.50
CA LEU A 502 -27.11 -3.16 18.85
C LEU A 502 -27.04 -2.87 20.36
N PRO A 503 -27.56 -3.71 21.25
CA PRO A 503 -27.42 -3.50 22.70
C PRO A 503 -25.95 -3.46 23.14
N THR A 504 -25.04 -4.23 22.52
CA THR A 504 -23.62 -4.26 22.91
C THR A 504 -22.91 -2.94 22.60
N LEU A 505 -23.48 -2.10 21.74
CA LEU A 505 -22.92 -0.79 21.39
C LEU A 505 -23.27 0.31 22.41
N THR A 506 -24.12 0.05 23.39
CA THR A 506 -24.57 1.06 24.35
C THR A 506 -23.70 1.08 25.62
N VAL A 507 -23.37 -0.07 26.19
CA VAL A 507 -22.63 -0.22 27.44
C VAL A 507 -21.43 -1.14 27.24
N GLY A 508 -20.34 -0.91 27.99
CA GLY A 508 -19.18 -1.77 27.97
C GLY A 508 -18.19 -1.44 29.09
N LYS A 509 -17.19 -2.32 29.23
CA LYS A 509 -16.17 -2.27 30.29
C LYS A 509 -15.44 -0.92 30.34
N GLY A 510 -15.18 -0.28 29.19
CA GLY A 510 -14.46 1.00 29.09
C GLY A 510 -15.21 2.23 29.64
N GLN A 511 -16.46 2.06 30.09
CA GLN A 511 -17.19 3.08 30.84
C GLN A 511 -16.83 3.06 32.34
N LEU A 512 -16.26 1.96 32.83
CA LEU A 512 -15.87 1.82 34.24
C LEU A 512 -14.50 2.48 34.46
N PRO A 513 -14.32 3.33 35.49
CA PRO A 513 -13.05 4.01 35.77
C PRO A 513 -11.87 3.05 35.98
N GLY A 514 -12.10 1.90 36.61
CA GLY A 514 -11.09 0.88 36.89
C GLY A 514 -10.80 -0.08 35.74
N ALA A 515 -11.48 0.04 34.58
CA ALA A 515 -11.21 -0.84 33.46
C ALA A 515 -9.79 -0.66 32.92
N TYR A 516 -9.12 -1.78 32.58
CA TYR A 516 -7.74 -1.81 32.06
C TYR A 516 -6.68 -1.28 33.02
N ALA A 517 -6.92 -1.41 34.35
CA ALA A 517 -6.00 -0.90 35.38
C ALA A 517 -4.57 -1.47 35.25
N GLU A 518 -4.44 -2.68 34.73
CA GLU A 518 -3.16 -3.37 34.43
C GLU A 518 -2.26 -2.61 33.44
N PHE A 519 -2.81 -1.65 32.70
CA PHE A 519 -2.08 -0.76 31.81
C PHE A 519 -1.62 0.55 32.47
N GLY A 520 -1.90 0.74 33.76
CA GLY A 520 -1.51 1.95 34.50
C GLY A 520 -2.08 3.21 33.85
N GLU A 521 -1.24 4.20 33.59
CA GLU A 521 -1.64 5.47 32.99
C GLU A 521 -2.18 5.36 31.54
N LEU A 522 -1.85 4.29 30.83
CA LEU A 522 -2.36 4.02 29.47
C LEU A 522 -3.81 3.51 29.48
N ALA A 523 -4.34 3.05 30.59
CA ALA A 523 -5.70 2.55 30.73
C ALA A 523 -6.77 3.54 30.20
N LYS A 524 -6.54 4.85 30.39
CA LYS A 524 -7.41 5.92 29.87
C LYS A 524 -7.56 5.91 28.35
N HIS A 525 -6.54 5.45 27.64
CA HIS A 525 -6.55 5.36 26.17
C HIS A 525 -7.31 4.13 25.71
N LEU A 526 -7.15 2.98 26.35
CA LEU A 526 -7.92 1.76 26.04
C LEU A 526 -9.42 1.95 26.34
N ARG A 527 -9.77 2.61 27.45
CA ARG A 527 -11.16 3.02 27.71
C ARG A 527 -11.72 3.92 26.61
N TYR A 528 -10.90 4.83 26.10
CA TYR A 528 -11.27 5.69 24.97
C TYR A 528 -11.49 4.86 23.69
N VAL A 529 -10.58 3.93 23.35
CA VAL A 529 -10.69 3.05 22.17
C VAL A 529 -12.01 2.26 22.24
N GLU A 530 -12.30 1.59 23.35
CA GLU A 530 -13.52 0.78 23.47
C GLU A 530 -14.80 1.60 23.29
N ARG A 531 -14.89 2.79 23.92
CA ARG A 531 -16.07 3.66 23.76
C ARG A 531 -16.19 4.20 22.34
N THR A 532 -15.05 4.52 21.71
CA THR A 532 -15.02 5.12 20.37
C THR A 532 -15.27 4.09 19.30
N SER A 533 -14.80 2.84 19.44
CA SER A 533 -15.13 1.76 18.50
C SER A 533 -16.64 1.53 18.43
N ARG A 534 -17.35 1.52 19.57
CA ARG A 534 -18.81 1.45 19.59
C ARG A 534 -19.47 2.65 18.90
N LYS A 535 -18.92 3.86 19.08
CA LYS A 535 -19.43 5.05 18.39
C LYS A 535 -19.20 4.96 16.88
N MET A 536 -18.04 4.49 16.46
CA MET A 536 -17.70 4.25 15.05
C MET A 536 -18.66 3.22 14.44
N ALA A 537 -18.85 2.07 15.09
CA ALA A 537 -19.78 1.03 14.65
C ALA A 537 -21.23 1.54 14.50
N ARG A 538 -21.72 2.36 15.46
CA ARG A 538 -23.03 3.03 15.32
C ARG A 538 -23.07 3.97 14.14
N SER A 539 -22.01 4.76 13.90
CA SER A 539 -21.95 5.69 12.75
C SER A 539 -21.96 4.93 11.44
N THR A 540 -21.26 3.80 11.35
CA THR A 540 -21.28 2.90 10.18
C THR A 540 -22.69 2.36 9.94
N PHE A 541 -23.35 1.86 10.99
CA PHE A 541 -24.72 1.35 10.90
C PHE A 541 -25.71 2.42 10.46
N TYR A 542 -25.62 3.66 10.96
CA TYR A 542 -26.45 4.77 10.52
C TYR A 542 -26.18 5.12 9.04
N GLY A 543 -24.93 5.13 8.62
CA GLY A 543 -24.55 5.32 7.21
C GLY A 543 -25.19 4.27 6.30
N MET A 544 -25.07 2.99 6.69
CA MET A 544 -25.67 1.86 5.96
C MET A 544 -27.20 2.00 5.89
N SER A 545 -27.84 2.32 7.00
CA SER A 545 -29.30 2.48 7.06
C SER A 545 -29.79 3.66 6.23
N ARG A 546 -29.04 4.78 6.22
CA ARG A 546 -29.39 6.01 5.50
C ARG A 546 -29.19 5.89 3.99
N TRP A 547 -28.07 5.32 3.55
CA TRP A 547 -27.67 5.31 2.14
C TRP A 547 -27.87 3.97 1.45
N GLN A 548 -28.04 2.89 2.21
CA GLN A 548 -28.25 1.53 1.69
C GLN A 548 -27.24 1.17 0.60
N GLY A 549 -27.66 0.66 -0.56
CA GLY A 549 -26.77 0.31 -1.67
C GLY A 549 -25.97 1.49 -2.26
N ARG A 550 -26.31 2.76 -1.92
CA ARG A 550 -25.53 3.94 -2.33
C ARG A 550 -24.40 4.29 -1.36
N MET A 551 -24.23 3.55 -0.25
CA MET A 551 -23.19 3.83 0.72
C MET A 551 -21.77 3.72 0.13
N GLU A 552 -21.54 2.80 -0.80
CA GLU A 552 -20.26 2.64 -1.50
C GLU A 552 -19.86 3.86 -2.34
N GLN A 553 -20.80 4.72 -2.72
CA GLN A 553 -20.53 6.00 -3.39
C GLN A 553 -20.16 7.11 -2.40
N LYS A 554 -20.30 6.88 -1.09
CA LYS A 554 -19.92 7.81 -0.02
C LYS A 554 -18.48 7.55 0.45
N GLN A 555 -17.55 7.56 -0.51
CA GLN A 555 -16.15 7.16 -0.27
C GLN A 555 -15.45 8.02 0.77
N ALA A 556 -15.72 9.33 0.83
CA ALA A 556 -15.15 10.21 1.85
C ALA A 556 -15.64 9.86 3.26
N PHE A 557 -16.91 9.49 3.43
CA PHE A 557 -17.44 8.97 4.70
C PHE A 557 -16.76 7.65 5.08
N LEU A 558 -16.63 6.73 4.14
CA LEU A 558 -15.98 5.43 4.34
C LEU A 558 -14.49 5.61 4.71
N GLY A 559 -13.79 6.50 4.04
CA GLY A 559 -12.40 6.85 4.35
C GLY A 559 -12.24 7.33 5.79
N ARG A 560 -13.09 8.26 6.26
CA ARG A 560 -13.06 8.73 7.65
C ARG A 560 -13.35 7.62 8.67
N ILE A 561 -14.28 6.70 8.38
CA ILE A 561 -14.52 5.53 9.23
C ILE A 561 -13.27 4.67 9.34
N VAL A 562 -12.58 4.44 8.22
CA VAL A 562 -11.35 3.65 8.19
C VAL A 562 -10.22 4.35 8.94
N ASP A 563 -10.05 5.66 8.74
CA ASP A 563 -9.02 6.44 9.44
C ASP A 563 -9.25 6.42 10.97
N ILE A 564 -10.50 6.51 11.41
CA ILE A 564 -10.85 6.33 12.83
C ILE A 564 -10.42 4.93 13.31
N GLY A 565 -10.76 3.89 12.55
CA GLY A 565 -10.40 2.51 12.88
C GLY A 565 -8.89 2.30 12.96
N ALA A 566 -8.13 2.85 12.00
CA ALA A 566 -6.67 2.78 11.96
C ALA A 566 -6.02 3.48 13.17
N GLU A 567 -6.50 4.67 13.54
CA GLU A 567 -6.03 5.39 14.73
C GLU A 567 -6.35 4.61 16.02
N LEU A 568 -7.54 4.02 16.15
CA LEU A 568 -7.90 3.19 17.31
C LEU A 568 -7.05 1.91 17.39
N PHE A 569 -6.76 1.29 16.25
CA PHE A 569 -5.85 0.15 16.16
C PHE A 569 -4.44 0.54 16.63
N ALA A 570 -3.90 1.66 16.12
CA ALA A 570 -2.58 2.15 16.50
C ALA A 570 -2.48 2.51 17.98
N ILE A 571 -3.52 3.14 18.59
CA ILE A 571 -3.58 3.36 20.03
C ILE A 571 -3.49 2.04 20.79
N SER A 572 -4.22 1.01 20.35
CA SER A 572 -4.22 -0.30 21.00
C SER A 572 -2.85 -0.97 20.93
N ALA A 573 -2.24 -0.99 19.72
CA ALA A 573 -0.91 -1.53 19.50
C ALA A 573 0.15 -0.82 20.36
N CYS A 574 0.12 0.52 20.43
CA CYS A 574 1.01 1.30 21.29
C CYS A 574 0.89 0.94 22.77
N CYS A 575 -0.35 0.85 23.28
CA CYS A 575 -0.58 0.51 24.67
C CYS A 575 -0.06 -0.90 25.01
N VAL A 576 -0.34 -1.88 24.15
CA VAL A 576 0.09 -3.28 24.35
C VAL A 576 1.61 -3.41 24.25
N ARG A 577 2.24 -2.75 23.25
CA ARG A 577 3.71 -2.72 23.14
C ARG A 577 4.36 -2.06 24.34
N ALA A 578 3.87 -0.90 24.78
CA ALA A 578 4.41 -0.20 25.95
C ALA A 578 4.27 -1.01 27.24
N LYS A 579 3.14 -1.75 27.42
CA LYS A 579 2.97 -2.68 28.53
C LYS A 579 4.01 -3.80 28.47
N MET A 580 4.27 -4.37 27.29
CA MET A 580 5.28 -5.41 27.10
C MET A 580 6.70 -4.92 27.46
N LEU A 581 7.03 -3.67 27.10
CA LEU A 581 8.35 -3.10 27.35
C LEU A 581 8.53 -2.53 28.76
N ARG A 582 7.46 -2.35 29.54
CA ARG A 582 7.40 -1.57 30.77
C ARG A 582 8.45 -1.95 31.81
N ASP A 583 8.72 -3.24 31.95
CA ASP A 583 9.63 -3.76 32.97
C ASP A 583 11.09 -3.87 32.46
N GLY A 584 11.35 -3.47 31.22
CA GLY A 584 12.66 -3.41 30.60
C GLY A 584 13.37 -2.05 30.78
N PRO A 585 14.59 -1.93 30.27
CA PRO A 585 15.43 -0.72 30.43
C PRO A 585 14.79 0.55 29.84
N ASP A 586 14.02 0.40 28.76
CA ASP A 586 13.39 1.52 28.06
C ASP A 586 11.91 1.69 28.43
N GLY A 587 11.44 1.00 29.46
CA GLY A 587 10.01 0.90 29.79
C GLY A 587 9.33 2.24 30.08
N ALA A 588 9.97 3.11 30.85
CA ALA A 588 9.44 4.45 31.16
C ALA A 588 9.30 5.31 29.87
N ALA A 589 10.31 5.29 29.01
CA ALA A 589 10.29 6.01 27.72
C ALA A 589 9.23 5.44 26.76
N ALA A 590 9.07 4.11 26.74
CA ALA A 590 8.03 3.48 25.91
C ALA A 590 6.62 3.89 26.35
N VAL A 591 6.36 3.96 27.67
CA VAL A 591 5.08 4.41 28.23
C VAL A 591 4.85 5.90 27.92
N GLU A 592 5.88 6.74 28.05
CA GLU A 592 5.81 8.17 27.69
C GLU A 592 5.46 8.38 26.21
N LEU A 593 6.17 7.71 25.30
CA LEU A 593 5.93 7.81 23.85
C LEU A 593 4.54 7.30 23.46
N ALA A 594 4.10 6.17 24.03
CA ALA A 594 2.75 5.65 23.82
C ALA A 594 1.68 6.62 24.32
N ASN A 595 1.86 7.20 25.51
CA ASN A 595 0.92 8.17 26.08
C ASN A 595 0.81 9.43 25.22
N LEU A 596 1.94 9.95 24.73
CA LEU A 596 2.01 11.10 23.82
C LEU A 596 1.27 10.82 22.52
N PHE A 597 1.66 9.73 21.82
CA PHE A 597 1.01 9.36 20.56
C PHE A 597 -0.49 9.17 20.74
N CYS A 598 -0.91 8.42 21.77
CA CYS A 598 -2.33 8.19 22.04
C CYS A 598 -3.10 9.49 22.31
N ALA A 599 -2.49 10.47 22.99
CA ALA A 599 -3.11 11.78 23.21
C ALA A 599 -3.31 12.52 21.88
N GLN A 600 -2.29 12.59 21.03
CA GLN A 600 -2.35 13.20 19.70
C GLN A 600 -3.37 12.49 18.80
N SER A 601 -3.35 11.16 18.74
CA SER A 601 -4.28 10.33 17.99
C SER A 601 -5.75 10.60 18.38
N ARG A 602 -6.02 10.71 19.69
CA ARG A 602 -7.38 11.04 20.19
C ARG A 602 -7.90 12.40 19.70
N LEU A 603 -7.01 13.37 19.45
CA LEU A 603 -7.40 14.67 18.86
C LEU A 603 -7.80 14.49 17.40
N ARG A 604 -7.02 13.72 16.62
CA ARG A 604 -7.34 13.39 15.21
C ARG A 604 -8.67 12.64 15.11
N VAL A 605 -8.87 11.63 15.94
CA VAL A 605 -10.13 10.86 15.99
C VAL A 605 -11.34 11.75 16.33
N LYS A 606 -11.19 12.73 17.24
CA LYS A 606 -12.27 13.68 17.52
C LYS A 606 -12.65 14.52 16.30
N ALA A 607 -11.67 14.99 15.54
CA ALA A 607 -11.89 15.72 14.30
C ALA A 607 -12.61 14.83 13.27
N LEU A 608 -12.11 13.63 13.01
CA LEU A 608 -12.71 12.67 12.07
C LEU A 608 -14.17 12.35 12.44
N LEU A 609 -14.47 12.10 13.73
CA LEU A 609 -15.84 11.84 14.19
C LEU A 609 -16.80 13.02 13.99
N ARG A 610 -16.32 14.28 14.12
CA ARG A 610 -17.09 15.48 13.79
C ARG A 610 -17.37 15.54 12.29
N ASP A 611 -16.32 15.29 11.49
CA ASP A 611 -16.33 15.45 10.05
C ASP A 611 -17.09 14.34 9.33
N LEU A 612 -17.44 13.23 10.02
CA LEU A 612 -18.39 12.23 9.49
C LEU A 612 -19.74 12.85 9.09
N TRP A 613 -20.21 13.83 9.87
CA TRP A 613 -21.56 14.38 9.71
C TRP A 613 -21.59 15.89 9.44
N ARG A 614 -20.46 16.58 9.66
CA ARG A 614 -20.29 18.03 9.40
C ARG A 614 -19.13 18.20 8.43
N ASN A 615 -19.43 18.18 7.14
CA ASN A 615 -18.44 18.19 6.07
C ASN A 615 -18.96 18.89 4.83
N THR A 616 -18.11 19.03 3.82
CA THR A 616 -18.39 19.67 2.52
C THR A 616 -18.53 18.68 1.36
N ASP A 617 -18.55 17.37 1.61
CA ASP A 617 -18.45 16.30 0.60
C ASP A 617 -19.35 16.48 -0.63
N ASP A 618 -20.61 16.94 -0.42
CA ASP A 618 -21.55 17.15 -1.53
C ASP A 618 -21.21 18.42 -2.33
N ALA A 619 -20.63 19.45 -1.68
CA ALA A 619 -20.14 20.65 -2.36
C ALA A 619 -18.87 20.33 -3.15
N ASP A 620 -17.92 19.60 -2.52
CA ASP A 620 -16.66 19.19 -3.14
C ASP A 620 -16.91 18.39 -4.41
N ARG A 621 -17.84 17.42 -4.35
CA ARG A 621 -18.22 16.62 -5.52
C ARG A 621 -18.84 17.47 -6.65
N ARG A 622 -19.65 18.46 -6.32
CA ARG A 622 -20.21 19.37 -7.34
C ARG A 622 -19.12 20.24 -7.98
N THR A 623 -18.21 20.76 -7.15
CA THR A 623 -17.08 21.56 -7.62
C THR A 623 -16.12 20.75 -8.48
N ALA A 624 -15.78 19.51 -8.06
CA ALA A 624 -14.94 18.62 -8.83
C ALA A 624 -15.56 18.29 -10.21
N LYS A 625 -16.89 18.04 -10.28
CA LYS A 625 -17.58 17.83 -11.55
C LYS A 625 -17.45 19.04 -12.49
N ARG A 626 -17.60 20.24 -11.95
CA ARG A 626 -17.45 21.49 -12.72
C ARG A 626 -16.01 21.71 -13.19
N LEU A 627 -15.02 21.41 -12.33
CA LEU A 627 -13.61 21.46 -12.70
C LEU A 627 -13.32 20.55 -13.91
N VAL A 628 -13.76 19.28 -13.84
CA VAL A 628 -13.56 18.30 -14.92
C VAL A 628 -14.28 18.72 -16.21
N ASN A 629 -15.40 19.43 -16.10
CA ASN A 629 -16.12 19.97 -17.26
C ASN A 629 -15.48 21.26 -17.85
N GLY A 630 -14.40 21.78 -17.25
CA GLY A 630 -13.72 22.99 -17.72
C GLY A 630 -14.34 24.31 -17.22
N ASP A 631 -15.35 24.28 -16.32
CA ASP A 631 -16.03 25.49 -15.83
C ASP A 631 -15.09 26.48 -15.10
N TYR A 632 -13.89 26.03 -14.75
CA TYR A 632 -12.88 26.79 -14.03
C TYR A 632 -11.58 27.01 -14.81
N ALA A 633 -11.59 26.79 -16.15
CA ALA A 633 -10.42 26.99 -17.00
C ALA A 633 -9.79 28.39 -16.90
N TRP A 634 -10.60 29.40 -16.55
CA TRP A 634 -10.12 30.75 -16.29
C TRP A 634 -9.10 30.86 -15.11
N LEU A 635 -9.09 29.88 -14.20
CA LEU A 635 -8.08 29.81 -13.12
C LEU A 635 -6.69 29.39 -13.63
N GLU A 636 -6.63 28.86 -14.85
CA GLU A 636 -5.40 28.38 -15.50
C GLU A 636 -4.76 29.49 -16.36
N GLU A 637 -5.40 30.67 -16.45
CA GLU A 637 -4.87 31.80 -17.20
C GLU A 637 -3.57 32.33 -16.58
N GLY A 638 -2.65 32.82 -17.40
CA GLY A 638 -1.40 33.45 -16.96
C GLY A 638 -0.26 32.48 -16.61
N VAL A 639 -0.41 31.17 -16.83
CA VAL A 639 0.65 30.18 -16.72
C VAL A 639 0.84 29.43 -18.05
N LEU A 640 2.07 28.93 -18.27
CA LEU A 640 2.32 28.07 -19.41
C LEU A 640 1.87 26.64 -19.07
N VAL A 641 0.82 26.18 -19.72
CA VAL A 641 0.36 24.79 -19.66
C VAL A 641 1.02 24.04 -20.82
N GLN A 642 1.62 22.89 -20.55
CA GLN A 642 2.12 22.03 -21.60
C GLN A 642 0.90 21.44 -22.33
N ASP A 643 0.64 21.96 -23.51
CA ASP A 643 -0.29 21.36 -24.45
C ASP A 643 0.42 20.20 -25.14
N SER A 644 -0.17 19.04 -25.15
CA SER A 644 0.42 17.86 -25.74
C SER A 644 -0.64 17.14 -26.57
N ASP A 645 -0.35 16.96 -27.83
CA ASP A 645 -1.14 16.14 -28.75
C ASP A 645 -0.97 14.64 -28.48
N THR A 646 -0.22 14.29 -27.42
CA THR A 646 0.01 12.88 -27.06
C THR A 646 -1.12 12.34 -26.19
N SER A 647 -1.41 11.06 -26.32
CA SER A 647 -2.42 10.36 -25.49
C SER A 647 -2.07 10.41 -24.01
N LEU A 648 -3.09 10.59 -23.14
CA LEU A 648 -2.94 10.55 -21.67
C LEU A 648 -2.42 9.19 -21.17
N VAL A 649 -2.75 8.13 -21.87
CA VAL A 649 -2.31 6.75 -21.59
C VAL A 649 -1.76 6.18 -22.89
N SER A 650 -0.60 5.51 -22.83
CA SER A 650 -0.02 4.89 -24.00
C SER A 650 -0.92 3.78 -24.55
N GLU A 651 -1.23 3.87 -25.84
CA GLU A 651 -1.89 2.79 -26.57
C GLU A 651 -0.86 1.70 -26.87
N TRP A 652 -1.29 0.48 -26.63
CA TRP A 652 -0.46 -0.67 -26.96
C TRP A 652 -0.98 -1.36 -28.21
N SER A 653 -0.08 -1.59 -29.14
CA SER A 653 -0.38 -2.36 -30.33
C SER A 653 -0.03 -3.83 -30.14
N PRO A 654 -0.89 -4.78 -30.53
CA PRO A 654 -0.50 -6.19 -30.56
C PRO A 654 0.66 -6.42 -31.52
N GLY A 655 1.49 -7.42 -31.25
CA GLY A 655 2.61 -7.80 -32.10
C GLY A 655 3.97 -7.76 -31.37
N PRO A 656 5.05 -8.07 -32.12
CA PRO A 656 6.40 -8.04 -31.58
C PRO A 656 6.82 -6.63 -31.21
N SER A 657 7.75 -6.51 -30.27
CA SER A 657 8.35 -5.23 -29.91
C SER A 657 9.12 -4.64 -31.09
N GLN A 658 9.04 -3.32 -31.23
CA GLN A 658 9.91 -2.53 -32.14
C GLN A 658 11.11 -1.93 -31.37
N GLU A 659 11.14 -2.07 -30.05
CA GLU A 659 12.18 -1.51 -29.19
C GLU A 659 13.32 -2.52 -29.00
N THR A 660 14.50 -2.01 -28.68
CA THR A 660 15.64 -2.85 -28.29
C THR A 660 15.41 -3.38 -26.87
N ASP A 661 15.69 -4.66 -26.66
CA ASP A 661 15.62 -5.27 -25.32
C ASP A 661 16.70 -4.66 -24.40
N VAL A 662 16.25 -4.08 -23.27
CA VAL A 662 17.12 -3.47 -22.24
C VAL A 662 17.24 -4.34 -20.99
N SER A 663 16.86 -5.61 -21.07
CA SER A 663 17.03 -6.55 -19.96
C SER A 663 18.51 -6.69 -19.57
N ARG A 664 18.76 -6.81 -18.28
CA ARG A 664 20.11 -6.96 -17.70
C ARG A 664 20.14 -8.17 -16.78
N ARG A 665 20.67 -9.27 -17.25
CA ARG A 665 20.84 -10.46 -16.43
C ARG A 665 22.07 -10.32 -15.54
N ILE A 666 21.91 -10.59 -14.25
CA ILE A 666 23.01 -10.59 -13.28
C ILE A 666 23.38 -12.05 -13.02
N PRO A 667 24.52 -12.56 -13.55
CA PRO A 667 24.88 -13.97 -13.41
C PRO A 667 24.88 -14.41 -11.95
N LEU A 668 24.46 -15.66 -11.71
CA LEU A 668 24.62 -16.30 -10.39
C LEU A 668 26.11 -16.48 -10.10
N PRO A 669 26.54 -16.45 -8.84
CA PRO A 669 27.94 -16.63 -8.45
C PRO A 669 28.46 -18.03 -8.76
#